data_e67b1c9ecac9b5a6015723c0139b23e0
#
_entry.id   e67b1c9ecac9b5a6015723c0139b23e0
#
_cell.length_a   1.000
_cell.length_b   1.000
_cell.length_c   1.000
_cell.angle_alpha   90.00
_cell.angle_beta   90.00
_cell.angle_gamma   90.00
#
_symmetry.space_group_name_H-M   'P 1'
#
loop_
_entity.id
_entity.type
_entity.pdbx_description
1 polymer ?
#
loop_
_entity_poly.entity_id
_entity_poly.type
_entity_poly.pdbx_seq_one_letter_code
_entity_poly.pdbx_strand_id
1 'polypeptide(L)'
;MRRVLWVVLLLSLAPALALVARRVASEGTRVEVAVVMDEQALADQAALIGVSSFELAQRYRELGLTGIAVYEDNIESLANKGYVAALMGYELRAQAAARGEEVPPVPGDATVVTELVPGAIDGLVAKNVPAAAPFEYAGRTWYWWPGDVRQTLPAGPDMAELERWEAAGFDIAYRPRNAPFRLLDPGSDFPSQARYLVYAGTQVAGHPFGPDEDGAQPVIDASQEFLTAIIEGTPQDGMNRISGRVPTVRLLSFNQDYVNRRLRPGDIVDKYMLAVSERNVRLLYLRPWTTTELGDPIENTEAMVSGLVTALESEGYRVGPLTTLDTTFETNRVLRTLSAVGVLAGLALLALSMPAPWGWLAAAAVLALGVLAAGLDWGALALTAALVFPVLGLLLWQRRVLDLLPATLVSLAGAALLVAVGSERATVLAIQPFAGVGATLVVPPALFFAACALRRRPLRDWVRDTWDASIKVWHLAIGLVAVAAIALVLLRRGNDPVIGVSQLELSFRALLGEYFARPRFKELIGHPMAVLGLGMAAWPAWLRWLLLTGGVVAQASVLNSFSHYHTPVLVSLERTAAALAIGLVVGLAALAVARWLTRALGTWLAAPDSGAAGAPGQGRAGAAAHPGAAAGARTATAPEAPEGRVG
;
A
#
# COMPACT_ATOMS: atom_id res chain seq x y z
N MET A 1 -33.51 -18.16 -7.78
CA MET A 1 -32.71 -17.24 -6.96
C MET A 1 -31.31 -16.99 -7.55
N ARG A 2 -30.45 -17.99 -7.82
CA ARG A 2 -29.11 -17.75 -8.40
C ARG A 2 -29.11 -16.94 -9.69
N ARG A 3 -30.02 -17.26 -10.65
CA ARG A 3 -30.12 -16.49 -11.91
C ARG A 3 -30.48 -15.04 -11.69
N VAL A 4 -31.38 -14.76 -10.75
CA VAL A 4 -31.76 -13.37 -10.40
C VAL A 4 -30.57 -12.62 -9.82
N LEU A 5 -29.82 -13.23 -8.89
CA LEU A 5 -28.62 -12.60 -8.31
C LEU A 5 -27.55 -12.31 -9.36
N TRP A 6 -27.38 -13.19 -10.36
CA TRP A 6 -26.48 -12.92 -11.49
C TRP A 6 -26.95 -11.73 -12.33
N VAL A 7 -28.25 -11.63 -12.60
CA VAL A 7 -28.81 -10.48 -13.31
C VAL A 7 -28.61 -9.20 -12.51
N VAL A 8 -28.88 -9.22 -11.20
CA VAL A 8 -28.66 -8.07 -10.30
C VAL A 8 -27.19 -7.67 -10.31
N LEU A 9 -26.26 -8.62 -10.18
CA LEU A 9 -24.83 -8.37 -10.24
C LEU A 9 -24.43 -7.70 -11.56
N LEU A 10 -24.87 -8.25 -12.70
CA LEU A 10 -24.55 -7.71 -14.02
C LEU A 10 -25.11 -6.29 -14.22
N LEU A 11 -26.35 -6.04 -13.78
CA LEU A 11 -26.95 -4.70 -13.84
C LEU A 11 -26.19 -3.69 -12.94
N SER A 12 -25.69 -4.14 -11.79
CA SER A 12 -24.90 -3.29 -10.88
C SER A 12 -23.49 -2.97 -11.40
N LEU A 13 -23.00 -3.70 -12.40
CA LEU A 13 -21.73 -3.37 -13.05
C LEU A 13 -21.83 -2.11 -13.92
N ALA A 14 -22.98 -1.78 -14.48
CA ALA A 14 -23.12 -0.58 -15.31
C ALA A 14 -22.83 0.71 -14.51
N PRO A 15 -23.48 0.98 -13.34
CA PRO A 15 -23.14 2.12 -12.51
C PRO A 15 -21.70 2.04 -11.95
N ALA A 16 -21.20 0.84 -11.64
CA ALA A 16 -19.82 0.68 -11.19
C ALA A 16 -18.80 1.09 -12.26
N LEU A 17 -18.98 0.62 -13.50
CA LEU A 17 -18.11 0.98 -14.62
C LEU A 17 -18.21 2.48 -14.96
N ALA A 18 -19.38 3.11 -14.80
CA ALA A 18 -19.53 4.55 -14.97
C ALA A 18 -18.69 5.33 -13.93
N LEU A 19 -18.67 4.88 -12.67
CA LEU A 19 -17.80 5.48 -11.63
C LEU A 19 -16.32 5.23 -11.92
N VAL A 20 -15.96 4.01 -12.33
CA VAL A 20 -14.58 3.66 -12.73
C VAL A 20 -14.12 4.53 -13.90
N ALA A 21 -14.96 4.73 -14.92
CA ALA A 21 -14.64 5.56 -16.08
C ALA A 21 -14.43 7.03 -15.70
N ARG A 22 -15.27 7.59 -14.82
CA ARG A 22 -15.09 8.95 -14.28
C ARG A 22 -13.75 9.07 -13.53
N ARG A 23 -13.41 8.06 -12.76
CA ARG A 23 -12.16 8.04 -12.02
C ARG A 23 -10.96 7.97 -12.98
N VAL A 24 -10.97 7.09 -13.97
CA VAL A 24 -9.93 7.01 -15.01
C VAL A 24 -9.77 8.35 -15.73
N ALA A 25 -10.88 9.01 -16.10
CA ALA A 25 -10.83 10.33 -16.71
C ALA A 25 -10.15 11.36 -15.80
N SER A 26 -10.48 11.39 -14.51
CA SER A 26 -9.85 12.32 -13.55
C SER A 26 -8.37 12.01 -13.31
N GLU A 27 -7.95 10.75 -13.39
CA GLU A 27 -6.55 10.32 -13.27
C GLU A 27 -5.72 10.74 -14.50
N GLY A 28 -6.30 10.65 -15.70
CA GLY A 28 -5.62 10.93 -16.97
C GLY A 28 -5.32 12.42 -17.23
N THR A 29 -5.98 13.35 -16.53
CA THR A 29 -5.72 14.80 -16.66
C THR A 29 -4.51 15.28 -15.87
N ARG A 30 -3.91 14.44 -15.03
CA ARG A 30 -2.86 14.82 -14.08
C ARG A 30 -1.47 14.50 -14.60
N VAL A 31 -1.02 15.25 -15.58
CA VAL A 31 0.31 15.06 -16.21
C VAL A 31 1.39 15.98 -15.64
N GLU A 32 1.04 17.01 -14.87
CA GLU A 32 2.00 17.95 -14.29
C GLU A 32 2.64 17.38 -13.04
N VAL A 33 3.96 17.61 -12.88
CA VAL A 33 4.76 17.19 -11.73
C VAL A 33 5.65 18.36 -11.32
N ALA A 34 5.54 18.80 -10.07
CA ALA A 34 6.42 19.81 -9.51
C ALA A 34 7.58 19.14 -8.76
N VAL A 35 8.76 19.73 -8.95
CA VAL A 35 10.01 19.29 -8.33
C VAL A 35 10.52 20.41 -7.43
N VAL A 36 10.37 20.26 -6.11
CA VAL A 36 10.79 21.25 -5.13
C VAL A 36 11.93 20.73 -4.26
N MET A 37 12.83 21.60 -3.85
CA MET A 37 14.00 21.25 -3.05
C MET A 37 13.93 21.88 -1.66
N ASP A 38 14.34 21.13 -0.64
CA ASP A 38 14.44 21.59 0.76
C ASP A 38 15.48 22.70 0.86
N GLU A 39 15.07 23.90 1.27
CA GLU A 39 15.97 25.06 1.35
C GLU A 39 17.06 24.88 2.42
N GLN A 40 16.74 24.32 3.60
CA GLN A 40 17.72 24.11 4.65
C GLN A 40 18.81 23.12 4.22
N ALA A 41 18.41 21.99 3.62
CA ALA A 41 19.38 21.04 3.09
C ALA A 41 20.20 21.59 1.92
N LEU A 42 19.61 22.49 1.11
CA LEU A 42 20.29 23.19 0.05
C LEU A 42 21.33 24.18 0.61
N ALA A 43 21.00 24.90 1.69
CA ALA A 43 21.93 25.78 2.39
C ALA A 43 23.10 25.00 3.00
N ASP A 44 22.83 23.85 3.62
CA ASP A 44 23.86 22.95 4.13
C ASP A 44 24.80 22.46 3.01
N GLN A 45 24.25 22.10 1.85
CA GLN A 45 25.05 21.69 0.70
C GLN A 45 25.88 22.85 0.14
N ALA A 46 25.29 24.03 0.00
CA ALA A 46 25.97 25.23 -0.49
C ALA A 46 27.15 25.63 0.41
N ALA A 47 27.00 25.48 1.72
CA ALA A 47 28.07 25.72 2.69
C ALA A 47 29.28 24.80 2.49
N LEU A 48 29.12 23.57 1.99
CA LEU A 48 30.25 22.66 1.70
C LEU A 48 31.21 23.21 0.65
N ILE A 49 30.68 23.98 -0.31
CA ILE A 49 31.46 24.53 -1.42
C ILE A 49 31.65 26.05 -1.35
N GLY A 50 31.15 26.68 -0.29
CA GLY A 50 31.33 28.11 -0.06
C GLY A 50 30.56 29.04 -0.99
N VAL A 51 29.41 28.60 -1.53
CA VAL A 51 28.51 29.42 -2.35
C VAL A 51 27.21 29.71 -1.58
N SER A 52 26.36 30.59 -2.12
CA SER A 52 25.04 30.81 -1.53
C SER A 52 24.04 29.72 -1.96
N SER A 53 23.04 29.40 -1.10
CA SER A 53 21.94 28.50 -1.44
C SER A 53 21.19 28.98 -2.68
N PHE A 54 21.08 30.30 -2.86
CA PHE A 54 20.44 30.92 -4.00
C PHE A 54 21.17 30.64 -5.33
N GLU A 55 22.49 30.77 -5.35
CA GLU A 55 23.30 30.47 -6.53
C GLU A 55 23.20 28.99 -6.91
N LEU A 56 23.26 28.12 -5.91
CA LEU A 56 23.13 26.67 -6.12
C LEU A 56 21.72 26.27 -6.62
N ALA A 57 20.68 26.92 -6.08
CA ALA A 57 19.31 26.72 -6.56
C ALA A 57 19.14 27.10 -8.04
N GLN A 58 19.75 28.23 -8.47
CA GLN A 58 19.72 28.67 -9.88
C GLN A 58 20.35 27.62 -10.81
N ARG A 59 21.46 27.04 -10.40
CA ARG A 59 22.12 25.95 -11.13
C ARG A 59 21.19 24.72 -11.27
N TYR A 60 20.48 24.35 -10.21
CA TYR A 60 19.52 23.24 -10.25
C TYR A 60 18.24 23.58 -11.04
N ARG A 61 17.86 24.87 -11.10
CA ARG A 61 16.76 25.33 -11.93
C ARG A 61 17.02 25.11 -13.42
N GLU A 62 18.25 25.31 -13.88
CA GLU A 62 18.66 25.02 -15.25
C GLU A 62 18.51 23.53 -15.60
N LEU A 63 18.54 22.63 -14.58
CA LEU A 63 18.31 21.20 -14.72
C LEU A 63 16.83 20.79 -14.55
N GLY A 64 15.94 21.77 -14.27
CA GLY A 64 14.49 21.55 -14.18
C GLY A 64 13.90 21.55 -12.75
N LEU A 65 14.64 22.04 -11.74
CA LEU A 65 14.05 22.31 -10.43
C LEU A 65 13.01 23.42 -10.55
N THR A 66 11.77 23.18 -10.05
CA THR A 66 10.66 24.12 -10.24
C THR A 66 10.40 25.00 -9.03
N GLY A 67 10.78 24.57 -7.83
CA GLY A 67 10.46 25.33 -6.63
C GLY A 67 11.38 25.03 -5.44
N ILE A 68 11.22 25.83 -4.40
CA ILE A 68 11.96 25.76 -3.15
C ILE A 68 10.98 25.58 -1.99
N ALA A 69 11.34 24.70 -1.06
CA ALA A 69 10.56 24.48 0.16
C ALA A 69 11.17 25.28 1.31
N VAL A 70 10.46 26.33 1.70
CA VAL A 70 10.90 27.28 2.74
C VAL A 70 10.14 27.02 4.05
N TYR A 71 10.87 26.88 5.13
CA TYR A 71 10.27 26.71 6.46
C TYR A 71 9.83 28.05 7.04
N GLU A 72 8.76 28.03 7.80
CA GLU A 72 8.44 29.12 8.73
C GLU A 72 9.61 29.31 9.69
N ASP A 73 10.00 30.56 9.91
CA ASP A 73 11.05 30.88 10.90
C ASP A 73 10.68 30.37 12.29
N ASN A 74 11.70 30.09 13.08
CA ASN A 74 11.62 29.71 14.47
C ASN A 74 12.69 30.47 15.27
N ILE A 75 12.77 30.26 16.58
CA ILE A 75 13.75 30.92 17.43
C ILE A 75 15.20 30.63 16.97
N GLU A 76 15.48 29.38 16.56
CA GLU A 76 16.83 28.99 16.12
C GLU A 76 17.21 29.68 14.81
N SER A 77 16.29 29.74 13.83
CA SER A 77 16.55 30.43 12.57
C SER A 77 16.77 31.95 12.78
N LEU A 78 15.97 32.60 13.63
CA LEU A 78 16.16 33.99 14.00
C LEU A 78 17.49 34.24 14.72
N ALA A 79 17.91 33.32 15.60
CA ALA A 79 19.19 33.39 16.28
C ALA A 79 20.38 33.21 15.29
N ASN A 80 20.26 32.27 14.34
CA ASN A 80 21.27 32.06 13.28
C ASN A 80 21.39 33.26 12.34
N LYS A 81 20.28 33.97 12.08
CA LYS A 81 20.26 35.24 11.35
C LYS A 81 20.82 36.41 12.17
N GLY A 82 21.08 36.21 13.48
CA GLY A 82 21.57 37.26 14.39
C GLY A 82 20.49 38.26 14.82
N TYR A 83 19.21 37.93 14.65
CA TYR A 83 18.09 38.81 14.98
C TYR A 83 17.70 38.75 16.44
N VAL A 84 17.85 37.62 17.10
CA VAL A 84 17.53 37.38 18.49
C VAL A 84 18.69 36.67 19.20
N ALA A 85 18.79 36.85 20.53
CA ALA A 85 19.58 35.96 21.37
C ALA A 85 18.61 34.97 22.04
N ALA A 86 18.92 33.68 21.92
CA ALA A 86 18.13 32.59 22.51
C ALA A 86 19.04 31.73 23.41
N LEU A 87 18.63 31.55 24.67
CA LEU A 87 19.37 30.79 25.68
C LEU A 87 18.39 29.85 26.41
N MET A 88 18.95 28.84 27.06
CA MET A 88 18.20 28.14 28.10
C MET A 88 18.23 28.94 29.40
N GLY A 89 17.16 28.85 30.19
CA GLY A 89 17.08 29.57 31.46
C GLY A 89 18.25 29.29 32.41
N TYR A 90 18.77 28.04 32.44
CA TYR A 90 19.95 27.70 33.22
C TYR A 90 21.20 28.42 32.72
N GLU A 91 21.36 28.66 31.42
CA GLU A 91 22.49 29.40 30.84
C GLU A 91 22.43 30.87 31.22
N LEU A 92 21.25 31.50 31.11
CA LEU A 92 21.05 32.89 31.50
C LEU A 92 21.34 33.09 33.00
N ARG A 93 20.82 32.16 33.84
CA ARG A 93 21.09 32.20 35.31
C ARG A 93 22.57 32.03 35.64
N ALA A 94 23.28 31.12 34.93
CA ALA A 94 24.71 30.93 35.12
C ALA A 94 25.50 32.17 34.69
N GLN A 95 25.13 32.85 33.60
CA GLN A 95 25.74 34.10 33.17
C GLN A 95 25.51 35.22 34.18
N ALA A 96 24.31 35.37 34.73
CA ALA A 96 24.01 36.35 35.77
C ALA A 96 24.86 36.11 37.03
N ALA A 97 24.90 34.87 37.50
CA ALA A 97 25.70 34.49 38.66
C ALA A 97 27.21 34.74 38.45
N ALA A 98 27.73 34.43 37.24
CA ALA A 98 29.16 34.68 36.93
C ALA A 98 29.50 36.17 36.88
N ARG A 99 28.55 37.05 36.60
CA ARG A 99 28.72 38.51 36.61
C ARG A 99 28.44 39.14 37.97
N GLY A 100 27.96 38.35 38.93
CA GLY A 100 27.54 38.88 40.25
C GLY A 100 26.27 39.72 40.17
N GLU A 101 25.44 39.50 39.15
CA GLU A 101 24.18 40.17 38.93
C GLU A 101 23.02 39.41 39.61
N GLU A 102 21.89 40.06 39.78
CA GLU A 102 20.66 39.39 40.26
C GLU A 102 20.23 38.31 39.29
N VAL A 103 19.99 37.10 39.82
CA VAL A 103 19.59 35.94 38.97
C VAL A 103 18.14 36.12 38.49
N PRO A 104 17.90 36.12 37.18
CA PRO A 104 16.56 36.29 36.65
C PRO A 104 15.58 35.20 37.14
N PRO A 105 14.30 35.52 37.38
CA PRO A 105 13.29 34.61 37.91
C PRO A 105 12.69 33.73 36.76
N VAL A 106 13.55 32.94 36.12
CA VAL A 106 13.16 32.06 34.99
C VAL A 106 13.49 30.61 35.31
N PRO A 107 12.62 29.63 34.95
CA PRO A 107 12.94 28.21 35.09
C PRO A 107 14.18 27.82 34.28
N GLY A 108 14.99 26.91 34.84
CA GLY A 108 16.24 26.50 34.20
C GLY A 108 16.06 25.80 32.86
N ASP A 109 14.98 25.10 32.70
CA ASP A 109 14.62 24.34 31.49
C ASP A 109 13.81 25.16 30.47
N ALA A 110 13.56 26.44 30.74
CA ALA A 110 12.82 27.30 29.80
C ALA A 110 13.73 27.81 28.69
N THR A 111 13.17 28.03 27.51
CA THR A 111 13.81 28.83 26.44
C THR A 111 13.54 30.30 26.71
N VAL A 112 14.59 31.11 26.77
CA VAL A 112 14.52 32.58 26.96
C VAL A 112 15.04 33.28 25.72
N VAL A 113 14.36 34.33 25.28
CA VAL A 113 14.66 35.04 24.04
C VAL A 113 14.60 36.55 24.25
N THR A 114 15.58 37.27 23.72
CA THR A 114 15.58 38.74 23.62
C THR A 114 15.94 39.17 22.22
N GLU A 115 15.42 40.31 21.79
CA GLU A 115 15.78 40.86 20.48
C GLU A 115 17.21 41.46 20.47
N LEU A 116 17.90 41.30 19.35
CA LEU A 116 19.14 41.97 19.03
C LEU A 116 18.92 43.05 17.99
N VAL A 117 17.95 42.85 17.09
CA VAL A 117 17.51 43.81 16.09
C VAL A 117 16.10 44.25 16.46
N PRO A 118 15.80 45.56 16.55
CA PRO A 118 14.48 46.07 16.92
C PRO A 118 13.37 45.50 16.04
N GLY A 119 12.33 44.99 16.68
CA GLY A 119 11.18 44.39 16.01
C GLY A 119 11.34 42.89 15.62
N ALA A 120 12.53 42.31 15.80
CA ALA A 120 12.77 40.91 15.42
C ALA A 120 11.97 39.88 16.24
N ILE A 121 11.55 40.25 17.44
CA ILE A 121 10.77 39.37 18.32
C ILE A 121 9.25 39.54 18.14
N ASP A 122 8.79 40.59 17.43
CA ASP A 122 7.37 40.92 17.31
C ASP A 122 6.55 39.78 16.69
N GLY A 123 7.06 39.17 15.62
CA GLY A 123 6.43 38.02 14.97
C GLY A 123 6.35 36.80 15.89
N LEU A 124 7.42 36.52 16.66
CA LEU A 124 7.47 35.42 17.60
C LEU A 124 6.41 35.59 18.73
N VAL A 125 6.32 36.80 19.32
CA VAL A 125 5.38 37.11 20.41
C VAL A 125 3.95 37.20 19.89
N ALA A 126 3.73 37.77 18.71
CA ALA A 126 2.39 37.84 18.12
C ALA A 126 1.81 36.45 17.79
N LYS A 127 2.66 35.49 17.41
CA LYS A 127 2.22 34.15 17.02
C LYS A 127 2.21 33.14 18.16
N ASN A 128 2.78 33.46 19.33
CA ASN A 128 2.84 32.53 20.45
C ASN A 128 2.60 33.24 21.77
N VAL A 129 1.80 32.62 22.63
CA VAL A 129 1.54 33.14 23.98
C VAL A 129 2.75 32.86 24.86
N PRO A 130 3.45 33.89 25.39
CA PRO A 130 4.51 33.69 26.39
C PRO A 130 3.95 33.07 27.67
N ALA A 131 4.77 32.28 28.38
CA ALA A 131 4.35 31.59 29.59
C ALA A 131 4.05 32.55 30.76
N ALA A 132 4.72 33.72 30.79
CA ALA A 132 4.50 34.77 31.76
C ALA A 132 4.82 36.14 31.15
N ALA A 133 4.58 37.23 31.92
CA ALA A 133 4.98 38.57 31.54
C ALA A 133 6.50 38.62 31.27
N PRO A 134 6.96 39.45 30.31
CA PRO A 134 8.37 39.63 30.03
C PRO A 134 9.08 40.24 31.26
N PHE A 135 10.35 39.97 31.37
CA PHE A 135 11.20 40.50 32.44
C PHE A 135 12.39 41.28 31.88
N GLU A 136 12.90 42.23 32.67
CA GLU A 136 14.10 43.01 32.31
C GLU A 136 15.33 42.37 32.89
N TYR A 137 16.34 42.18 32.02
CA TYR A 137 17.67 41.76 32.46
C TYR A 137 18.74 42.30 31.52
N ALA A 138 19.83 42.84 32.09
CA ALA A 138 20.95 43.47 31.40
C ALA A 138 20.52 44.56 30.38
N GLY A 139 19.50 45.36 30.74
CA GLY A 139 18.99 46.46 29.91
C GLY A 139 18.20 46.01 28.68
N ARG A 140 17.70 44.76 28.67
CA ARG A 140 16.89 44.17 27.59
C ARG A 140 15.65 43.49 28.15
N THR A 141 14.59 43.50 27.37
CA THR A 141 13.36 42.74 27.66
C THR A 141 13.52 41.31 27.19
N TRP A 142 13.20 40.36 28.08
CA TRP A 142 13.29 38.94 27.83
C TRP A 142 11.91 38.29 27.92
N TYR A 143 11.64 37.40 26.96
CA TYR A 143 10.43 36.55 26.91
C TYR A 143 10.87 35.11 27.15
N TRP A 144 9.98 34.27 27.65
CA TRP A 144 10.31 32.86 27.86
C TRP A 144 9.10 31.93 27.64
N TRP A 145 9.42 30.69 27.23
CA TRP A 145 8.52 29.58 27.04
C TRP A 145 9.05 28.34 27.76
N PRO A 146 8.14 27.43 28.30
CA PRO A 146 8.58 26.20 28.97
C PRO A 146 9.25 25.22 27.99
N GLY A 147 10.33 24.57 28.45
CA GLY A 147 11.08 23.59 27.68
C GLY A 147 11.98 24.17 26.60
N ASP A 148 12.69 23.31 25.87
CA ASP A 148 13.46 23.69 24.69
C ASP A 148 12.57 23.77 23.46
N VAL A 149 12.12 24.97 23.14
CA VAL A 149 11.22 25.24 22.01
C VAL A 149 11.91 25.97 20.85
N ARG A 150 13.24 26.07 20.86
CA ARG A 150 14.01 26.82 19.87
C ARG A 150 13.76 26.40 18.44
N GLN A 151 13.61 25.10 18.20
CA GLN A 151 13.36 24.54 16.85
C GLN A 151 11.88 24.45 16.48
N THR A 152 10.98 24.52 17.46
CA THR A 152 9.56 24.24 17.23
C THR A 152 8.66 25.46 17.27
N LEU A 153 9.05 26.50 18.04
CA LEU A 153 8.19 27.69 18.21
C LEU A 153 8.21 28.57 16.96
N PRO A 154 7.08 28.75 16.26
CA PRO A 154 7.01 29.50 15.02
C PRO A 154 7.19 31.02 15.24
N ALA A 155 7.90 31.65 14.33
CA ALA A 155 8.11 33.11 14.33
C ALA A 155 7.47 33.82 13.13
N GLY A 156 6.85 33.06 12.23
CA GLY A 156 6.22 33.57 11.02
C GLY A 156 7.08 33.40 9.78
N PRO A 157 6.53 33.76 8.59
CA PRO A 157 7.27 33.72 7.33
C PRO A 157 8.30 34.85 7.24
N ASP A 158 9.48 34.56 6.72
CA ASP A 158 10.43 35.59 6.27
C ASP A 158 9.98 36.08 4.88
N MET A 159 9.23 37.18 4.88
CA MET A 159 8.64 37.72 3.65
C MET A 159 9.70 38.15 2.62
N ALA A 160 10.82 38.69 3.09
CA ALA A 160 11.91 39.13 2.20
C ALA A 160 12.59 37.92 1.51
N GLU A 161 12.72 36.81 2.21
CA GLU A 161 13.23 35.57 1.66
C GLU A 161 12.25 34.99 0.62
N LEU A 162 10.95 34.93 0.94
CA LEU A 162 9.93 34.43 0.01
C LEU A 162 9.85 35.26 -1.26
N GLU A 163 9.85 36.61 -1.14
CA GLU A 163 9.87 37.52 -2.29
C GLU A 163 11.10 37.33 -3.17
N ARG A 164 12.25 37.07 -2.57
CA ARG A 164 13.49 36.78 -3.30
C ARG A 164 13.40 35.50 -4.11
N TRP A 165 12.84 34.43 -3.54
CA TRP A 165 12.65 33.16 -4.25
C TRP A 165 11.60 33.28 -5.36
N GLU A 166 10.48 33.97 -5.09
CA GLU A 166 9.45 34.25 -6.09
C GLU A 166 9.99 35.08 -7.27
N ALA A 167 10.72 36.17 -6.98
CA ALA A 167 11.35 37.01 -7.99
C ALA A 167 12.36 36.25 -8.85
N ALA A 168 13.01 35.24 -8.32
CA ALA A 168 13.87 34.33 -9.04
C ALA A 168 13.09 33.31 -9.88
N GLY A 169 11.75 33.28 -9.78
CA GLY A 169 10.86 32.42 -10.55
C GLY A 169 10.74 31.00 -10.04
N PHE A 170 10.98 30.77 -8.75
CA PHE A 170 10.69 29.51 -8.09
C PHE A 170 9.27 29.49 -7.52
N ASP A 171 8.58 28.36 -7.64
CA ASP A 171 7.39 28.09 -6.85
C ASP A 171 7.78 27.88 -5.39
N ILE A 172 6.98 28.42 -4.48
CA ILE A 172 7.25 28.30 -3.05
C ILE A 172 6.39 27.21 -2.43
N ALA A 173 7.05 26.23 -1.79
CA ALA A 173 6.43 25.26 -0.91
C ALA A 173 6.66 25.70 0.54
N TYR A 174 5.70 26.45 1.09
CA TYR A 174 5.83 26.98 2.44
C TYR A 174 5.54 25.91 3.48
N ARG A 175 6.35 25.88 4.54
CA ARG A 175 6.30 24.87 5.59
C ARG A 175 5.95 25.46 6.95
N PRO A 176 4.64 25.72 7.22
CA PRO A 176 4.22 26.22 8.52
C PRO A 176 4.44 25.19 9.63
N ARG A 177 4.83 25.67 10.82
CA ARG A 177 5.10 24.88 12.03
C ARG A 177 3.89 24.86 12.94
N ASN A 178 3.77 23.84 13.78
CA ASN A 178 2.81 23.81 14.88
C ASN A 178 3.56 23.80 16.25
N ALA A 179 2.99 24.47 17.24
CA ALA A 179 3.49 24.47 18.60
C ALA A 179 2.34 24.62 19.62
N PRO A 180 2.49 24.11 20.85
CA PRO A 180 1.45 24.15 21.88
C PRO A 180 0.98 25.58 22.24
N PHE A 181 1.83 26.58 22.05
CA PHE A 181 1.57 27.97 22.42
C PHE A 181 1.14 28.83 21.23
N ARG A 182 1.03 28.23 20.04
CA ARG A 182 0.73 28.97 18.81
C ARG A 182 -0.67 29.59 18.84
N LEU A 183 -0.72 30.89 18.58
CA LEU A 183 -1.93 31.60 18.19
C LEU A 183 -1.99 31.59 16.67
N LEU A 184 -2.88 30.80 16.11
CA LEU A 184 -3.02 30.70 14.66
C LEU A 184 -3.81 31.90 14.13
N ASP A 185 -3.18 32.67 13.25
CA ASP A 185 -3.83 33.64 12.40
C ASP A 185 -3.57 33.27 10.92
N PRO A 186 -4.46 32.48 10.32
CA PRO A 186 -4.23 31.96 8.98
C PRO A 186 -3.98 33.03 7.93
N GLY A 187 -4.54 34.22 8.08
CA GLY A 187 -4.37 35.33 7.14
C GLY A 187 -2.95 35.88 7.09
N SER A 188 -2.21 35.82 8.21
CA SER A 188 -0.78 36.23 8.29
C SER A 188 0.19 35.07 8.37
N ASP A 189 -0.29 33.86 8.67
CA ASP A 189 0.52 32.67 8.84
C ASP A 189 0.81 31.94 7.51
N PHE A 190 -0.06 32.11 6.52
CA PHE A 190 0.09 31.51 5.21
C PHE A 190 0.34 32.57 4.14
N PRO A 191 1.62 32.75 3.71
CA PRO A 191 2.00 33.83 2.80
C PRO A 191 1.44 33.57 1.39
N SER A 192 0.88 34.62 0.76
CA SER A 192 0.27 34.55 -0.58
C SER A 192 1.26 34.18 -1.70
N GLN A 193 2.57 34.33 -1.46
CA GLN A 193 3.62 33.89 -2.36
C GLN A 193 3.74 32.36 -2.47
N ALA A 194 3.23 31.64 -1.46
CA ALA A 194 3.28 30.19 -1.48
C ALA A 194 2.24 29.60 -2.47
N ARG A 195 2.66 28.63 -3.24
CA ARG A 195 1.77 27.79 -4.06
C ARG A 195 1.36 26.52 -3.31
N TYR A 196 2.28 25.97 -2.53
CA TYR A 196 2.10 24.72 -1.79
C TYR A 196 2.23 24.96 -0.29
N LEU A 197 1.31 24.34 0.49
CA LEU A 197 1.45 24.23 1.94
C LEU A 197 1.92 22.83 2.30
N VAL A 198 3.09 22.74 2.96
CA VAL A 198 3.71 21.47 3.38
C VAL A 198 3.98 21.55 4.88
N TYR A 199 3.04 21.14 5.70
CA TYR A 199 3.18 21.26 7.15
C TYR A 199 4.46 20.61 7.67
N ALA A 200 5.19 21.31 8.52
CA ALA A 200 6.41 20.81 9.14
C ALA A 200 6.10 19.91 10.34
N GLY A 201 6.89 18.84 10.52
CA GLY A 201 6.71 17.91 11.64
C GLY A 201 5.50 16.99 11.49
N THR A 202 4.96 16.54 12.63
CA THR A 202 3.92 15.50 12.73
C THR A 202 2.51 16.05 12.92
N GLN A 203 2.32 17.37 12.89
CA GLN A 203 1.04 18.02 13.13
C GLN A 203 0.76 19.12 12.12
N VAL A 204 -0.50 19.31 11.80
CA VAL A 204 -0.99 20.46 11.04
C VAL A 204 -0.98 21.70 11.92
N ALA A 205 -0.66 22.88 11.38
CA ALA A 205 -0.72 24.13 12.13
C ALA A 205 -2.12 24.34 12.74
N GLY A 206 -2.15 24.70 14.01
CA GLY A 206 -3.36 24.86 14.82
C GLY A 206 -3.89 23.58 15.48
N HIS A 207 -3.27 22.43 15.26
CA HIS A 207 -3.60 21.21 16.00
C HIS A 207 -3.10 21.29 17.47
N PRO A 208 -3.88 20.80 18.48
CA PRO A 208 -5.19 20.17 18.37
C PRO A 208 -6.29 21.19 18.09
N PHE A 209 -7.08 20.90 17.06
CA PHE A 209 -8.29 21.67 16.79
C PHE A 209 -9.30 21.45 17.95
N GLY A 210 -10.10 22.47 18.27
CA GLY A 210 -11.14 22.35 19.29
C GLY A 210 -12.06 21.14 19.04
N PRO A 211 -12.81 20.70 20.07
CA PRO A 211 -13.66 19.51 19.98
C PRO A 211 -14.79 19.66 18.96
N ASP A 212 -15.15 20.88 18.61
CA ASP A 212 -16.21 21.18 17.64
C ASP A 212 -15.72 20.94 16.20
N GLU A 213 -16.63 20.56 15.31
CA GLU A 213 -16.32 20.38 13.88
C GLU A 213 -15.73 21.65 13.25
N ASP A 214 -16.09 22.81 13.78
CA ASP A 214 -15.66 24.12 13.29
C ASP A 214 -14.24 24.54 13.74
N GLY A 215 -13.62 23.83 14.67
CA GLY A 215 -12.28 24.20 15.17
C GLY A 215 -11.17 24.19 14.11
N ALA A 216 -11.32 23.41 13.04
CA ALA A 216 -10.40 23.40 11.91
C ALA A 216 -10.77 24.43 10.81
N GLN A 217 -11.93 25.10 10.91
CA GLN A 217 -12.45 25.96 9.84
C GLN A 217 -11.50 27.09 9.45
N PRO A 218 -10.85 27.82 10.38
CA PRO A 218 -9.93 28.90 10.01
C PRO A 218 -8.76 28.40 9.11
N VAL A 219 -8.22 27.22 9.43
CA VAL A 219 -7.15 26.59 8.62
C VAL A 219 -7.67 26.16 7.26
N ILE A 220 -8.89 25.61 7.21
CA ILE A 220 -9.54 25.20 5.97
C ILE A 220 -9.76 26.40 5.05
N ASP A 221 -10.30 27.50 5.60
CA ASP A 221 -10.60 28.70 4.83
C ASP A 221 -9.32 29.32 4.25
N ALA A 222 -8.29 29.45 5.07
CA ALA A 222 -6.99 29.96 4.64
C ALA A 222 -6.27 29.05 3.64
N SER A 223 -6.49 27.74 3.72
CA SER A 223 -5.83 26.78 2.82
C SER A 223 -6.51 26.63 1.46
N GLN A 224 -7.63 27.29 1.18
CA GLN A 224 -8.36 27.18 -0.10
C GLN A 224 -7.56 27.68 -1.29
N GLU A 225 -6.68 28.65 -1.08
CA GLU A 225 -5.86 29.27 -2.16
C GLU A 225 -4.58 28.49 -2.46
N PHE A 226 -4.27 27.46 -1.66
CA PHE A 226 -3.03 26.70 -1.75
C PHE A 226 -3.30 25.23 -2.10
N LEU A 227 -2.27 24.56 -2.67
CA LEU A 227 -2.23 23.12 -2.76
C LEU A 227 -1.62 22.54 -1.47
N THR A 228 -2.46 22.02 -0.58
CA THR A 228 -2.01 21.41 0.66
C THR A 228 -1.41 20.03 0.41
N ALA A 229 -0.15 19.83 0.77
CA ALA A 229 0.57 18.59 0.53
C ALA A 229 0.30 17.54 1.60
N ILE A 230 0.03 16.30 1.16
CA ILE A 230 -0.04 15.11 2.00
C ILE A 230 1.26 14.33 1.80
N ILE A 231 2.07 14.25 2.87
CA ILE A 231 3.36 13.58 2.83
C ILE A 231 3.16 12.07 2.90
N GLU A 232 3.59 11.36 1.86
CA GLU A 232 3.47 9.90 1.82
C GLU A 232 4.34 9.24 2.88
N GLY A 233 3.73 8.33 3.65
CA GLY A 233 4.44 7.59 4.72
C GLY A 233 4.66 8.38 6.01
N THR A 234 4.25 9.65 6.08
CA THR A 234 4.36 10.49 7.28
C THR A 234 2.97 11.00 7.67
N PRO A 235 2.24 10.27 8.50
CA PRO A 235 0.94 10.73 8.98
C PRO A 235 1.13 12.00 9.82
N GLN A 236 0.26 12.99 9.58
CA GLN A 236 0.24 14.24 10.34
C GLN A 236 -1.10 14.39 11.06
N ASP A 237 -1.06 14.61 12.37
CA ASP A 237 -2.25 14.81 13.18
C ASP A 237 -3.01 16.04 12.70
N GLY A 238 -4.32 15.92 12.58
CA GLY A 238 -5.19 16.98 12.05
C GLY A 238 -5.36 16.97 10.53
N MET A 239 -4.47 16.32 9.75
CA MET A 239 -4.56 16.28 8.29
C MET A 239 -5.87 15.66 7.78
N ASN A 240 -6.39 14.65 8.46
CA ASN A 240 -7.65 14.01 8.11
C ASN A 240 -8.89 14.95 8.24
N ARG A 241 -8.81 16.01 9.06
CA ARG A 241 -9.90 16.99 9.22
C ARG A 241 -9.89 18.05 8.12
N ILE A 242 -8.73 18.35 7.53
CA ILE A 242 -8.59 19.44 6.55
C ILE A 242 -8.52 18.94 5.11
N SER A 243 -7.82 17.82 4.83
CA SER A 243 -7.49 17.36 3.48
C SER A 243 -8.69 16.99 2.60
N GLY A 244 -9.83 16.63 3.19
CA GLY A 244 -11.07 16.40 2.46
C GLY A 244 -11.79 17.69 2.02
N ARG A 245 -11.36 18.86 2.51
CA ARG A 245 -12.06 20.16 2.42
C ARG A 245 -11.24 21.25 1.74
N VAL A 246 -9.96 21.01 1.45
CA VAL A 246 -9.03 21.96 0.79
C VAL A 246 -8.42 21.34 -0.45
N PRO A 247 -7.91 22.11 -1.43
CA PRO A 247 -7.14 21.57 -2.54
C PRO A 247 -5.92 20.81 -2.02
N THR A 248 -5.71 19.57 -2.48
CA THR A 248 -4.66 18.70 -1.93
C THR A 248 -3.85 18.04 -3.04
N VAL A 249 -2.57 17.81 -2.75
CA VAL A 249 -1.62 17.09 -3.59
C VAL A 249 -0.86 16.05 -2.75
N ARG A 250 -0.51 14.92 -3.36
CA ARG A 250 0.37 13.93 -2.73
C ARG A 250 1.82 14.31 -2.95
N LEU A 251 2.59 14.29 -1.88
CA LEU A 251 4.01 14.58 -1.84
C LEU A 251 4.80 13.35 -1.42
N LEU A 252 5.95 13.09 -2.08
CA LEU A 252 6.95 12.15 -1.59
C LEU A 252 8.24 12.89 -1.22
N SER A 253 8.78 12.58 -0.06
CA SER A 253 10.09 13.02 0.43
C SER A 253 10.85 11.84 1.02
N PHE A 254 12.17 11.91 1.00
CA PHE A 254 13.05 10.98 1.72
C PHE A 254 13.72 11.70 2.87
N ASN A 255 14.02 10.95 3.95
CA ASN A 255 14.78 11.48 5.09
C ASN A 255 16.21 11.81 4.64
N GLN A 256 16.80 12.89 5.19
CA GLN A 256 18.16 13.36 4.83
C GLN A 256 19.23 12.29 5.06
N ASP A 257 19.19 11.59 6.20
CA ASP A 257 20.14 10.50 6.49
C ASP A 257 20.02 9.34 5.50
N TYR A 258 18.80 9.05 5.05
CA TYR A 258 18.57 8.00 4.06
C TYR A 258 19.13 8.38 2.68
N VAL A 259 18.98 9.66 2.28
CA VAL A 259 19.61 10.21 1.07
C VAL A 259 21.13 10.12 1.17
N ASN A 260 21.70 10.65 2.25
CA ASN A 260 23.15 10.74 2.43
C ASN A 260 23.87 9.39 2.49
N ARG A 261 23.22 8.35 3.04
CA ARG A 261 23.91 7.08 3.38
C ARG A 261 23.46 5.88 2.56
N ARG A 262 22.30 5.93 1.91
CA ARG A 262 21.67 4.72 1.34
C ARG A 262 21.28 4.85 -0.11
N LEU A 263 21.06 6.06 -0.62
CA LEU A 263 20.51 6.26 -1.95
C LEU A 263 21.55 6.83 -2.91
N ARG A 264 21.69 6.19 -4.05
CA ARG A 264 22.41 6.77 -5.20
C ARG A 264 21.42 7.56 -6.08
N PRO A 265 21.89 8.47 -6.95
CA PRO A 265 21.01 9.28 -7.79
C PRO A 265 19.99 8.45 -8.58
N GLY A 266 20.40 7.37 -9.24
CA GLY A 266 19.50 6.47 -9.98
C GLY A 266 18.45 5.80 -9.10
N ASP A 267 18.82 5.35 -7.88
CA ASP A 267 17.87 4.73 -6.95
C ASP A 267 16.77 5.71 -6.52
N ILE A 268 17.13 6.99 -6.36
CA ILE A 268 16.16 8.06 -6.01
C ILE A 268 15.23 8.33 -7.18
N VAL A 269 15.78 8.46 -8.40
CA VAL A 269 14.98 8.66 -9.62
C VAL A 269 13.96 7.54 -9.78
N ASP A 270 14.38 6.27 -9.68
CA ASP A 270 13.47 5.12 -9.77
C ASP A 270 12.35 5.16 -8.73
N LYS A 271 12.67 5.54 -7.48
CA LYS A 271 11.67 5.64 -6.40
C LYS A 271 10.67 6.77 -6.64
N TYR A 272 11.10 7.93 -7.13
CA TYR A 272 10.21 9.03 -7.49
C TYR A 272 9.34 8.68 -8.70
N MET A 273 9.91 8.07 -9.75
CA MET A 273 9.16 7.60 -10.91
C MET A 273 8.08 6.59 -10.52
N LEU A 274 8.40 5.64 -9.65
CA LEU A 274 7.42 4.70 -9.11
C LEU A 274 6.31 5.40 -8.30
N ALA A 275 6.63 6.47 -7.59
CA ALA A 275 5.64 7.24 -6.85
C ALA A 275 4.73 8.06 -7.76
N VAL A 276 5.27 8.62 -8.83
CA VAL A 276 4.49 9.38 -9.81
C VAL A 276 3.55 8.46 -10.60
N SER A 277 4.08 7.37 -11.15
CA SER A 277 3.33 6.45 -12.02
C SER A 277 2.35 5.55 -11.24
N GLU A 278 2.77 4.97 -10.11
CA GLU A 278 1.97 3.98 -9.38
C GLU A 278 1.18 4.53 -8.20
N ARG A 279 1.57 5.71 -7.64
CA ARG A 279 0.98 6.23 -6.39
C ARG A 279 0.36 7.61 -6.55
N ASN A 280 0.32 8.13 -7.78
CA ASN A 280 -0.28 9.43 -8.09
C ASN A 280 0.33 10.59 -7.28
N VAL A 281 1.62 10.53 -6.98
CA VAL A 281 2.39 11.64 -6.40
C VAL A 281 2.64 12.66 -7.50
N ARG A 282 2.47 13.95 -7.18
CA ARG A 282 2.67 15.04 -8.14
C ARG A 282 3.59 16.15 -7.62
N LEU A 283 3.86 16.16 -6.33
CA LEU A 283 4.82 17.07 -5.70
C LEU A 283 6.01 16.24 -5.19
N LEU A 284 7.16 16.38 -5.85
CA LEU A 284 8.40 15.68 -5.50
C LEU A 284 9.26 16.60 -4.64
N TYR A 285 9.50 16.19 -3.41
CA TYR A 285 10.25 16.96 -2.43
C TYR A 285 11.66 16.41 -2.33
N LEU A 286 12.60 17.07 -2.98
CA LEU A 286 13.99 16.63 -3.06
C LEU A 286 14.80 17.11 -1.84
N ARG A 287 15.75 16.28 -1.45
CA ARG A 287 16.83 16.64 -0.53
C ARG A 287 18.15 16.39 -1.24
N PRO A 288 19.02 17.41 -1.36
CA PRO A 288 20.36 17.24 -1.91
C PRO A 288 21.25 16.44 -0.96
N TRP A 289 22.33 15.86 -1.47
CA TRP A 289 23.36 15.27 -0.59
C TRP A 289 24.11 16.38 0.14
N THR A 290 24.23 16.23 1.45
CA THR A 290 24.95 17.17 2.34
C THR A 290 26.21 16.55 2.94
N THR A 291 26.62 15.36 2.47
CA THR A 291 27.85 14.66 2.89
C THR A 291 28.53 14.02 1.67
N THR A 292 29.82 13.71 1.82
CA THR A 292 30.64 13.06 0.77
C THR A 292 30.70 11.53 0.87
N GLU A 293 29.88 10.92 1.74
CA GLU A 293 29.92 9.47 1.99
C GLU A 293 29.63 8.63 0.73
N LEU A 294 28.79 9.12 -0.16
CA LEU A 294 28.41 8.43 -1.43
C LEU A 294 28.99 9.08 -2.69
N GLY A 295 30.02 9.92 -2.56
CA GLY A 295 30.66 10.63 -3.68
C GLY A 295 30.49 12.15 -3.59
N ASP A 296 30.67 12.85 -4.72
CA ASP A 296 30.52 14.30 -4.77
C ASP A 296 29.03 14.69 -4.59
N PRO A 297 28.68 15.49 -3.57
CA PRO A 297 27.31 15.88 -3.28
C PRO A 297 26.65 16.67 -4.43
N ILE A 298 27.43 17.51 -5.11
CA ILE A 298 26.93 18.35 -6.20
C ILE A 298 26.63 17.50 -7.43
N GLU A 299 27.58 16.67 -7.85
CA GLU A 299 27.40 15.75 -8.99
C GLU A 299 26.22 14.80 -8.75
N ASN A 300 26.07 14.26 -7.54
CA ASN A 300 24.94 13.40 -7.18
C ASN A 300 23.61 14.14 -7.26
N THR A 301 23.55 15.38 -6.79
CA THR A 301 22.30 16.18 -6.84
C THR A 301 21.95 16.58 -8.28
N GLU A 302 22.92 16.96 -9.09
CA GLU A 302 22.71 17.26 -10.51
C GLU A 302 22.23 16.04 -11.29
N ALA A 303 22.87 14.88 -11.06
CA ALA A 303 22.47 13.62 -11.68
C ALA A 303 21.06 13.21 -11.25
N MET A 304 20.67 13.47 -9.99
CA MET A 304 19.31 13.22 -9.51
C MET A 304 18.30 14.14 -10.19
N VAL A 305 18.53 15.47 -10.20
CA VAL A 305 17.57 16.42 -10.76
C VAL A 305 17.41 16.20 -12.26
N SER A 306 18.52 16.17 -13.01
CA SER A 306 18.50 15.99 -14.48
C SER A 306 17.96 14.61 -14.87
N GLY A 307 18.34 13.55 -14.18
CA GLY A 307 17.83 12.20 -14.41
C GLY A 307 16.34 12.08 -14.13
N LEU A 308 15.86 12.72 -13.07
CA LEU A 308 14.43 12.72 -12.72
C LEU A 308 13.60 13.47 -13.77
N VAL A 309 14.03 14.66 -14.18
CA VAL A 309 13.33 15.45 -15.22
C VAL A 309 13.28 14.66 -16.54
N THR A 310 14.41 14.12 -16.99
CA THR A 310 14.48 13.28 -18.20
C THR A 310 13.54 12.08 -18.12
N ALA A 311 13.51 11.38 -16.99
CA ALA A 311 12.64 10.23 -16.79
C ALA A 311 11.15 10.64 -16.82
N LEU A 312 10.77 11.73 -16.15
CA LEU A 312 9.41 12.24 -16.16
C LEU A 312 8.93 12.59 -17.57
N GLU A 313 9.74 13.34 -18.33
CA GLU A 313 9.41 13.74 -19.69
C GLU A 313 9.31 12.54 -20.64
N SER A 314 10.18 11.55 -20.50
CA SER A 314 10.13 10.32 -21.31
C SER A 314 8.86 9.50 -21.09
N GLU A 315 8.26 9.57 -19.90
CA GLU A 315 6.98 8.95 -19.54
C GLU A 315 5.76 9.84 -19.87
N GLY A 316 5.99 11.01 -20.49
CA GLY A 316 4.93 11.92 -20.91
C GLY A 316 4.42 12.86 -19.82
N TYR A 317 5.10 12.97 -18.68
CA TYR A 317 4.81 13.97 -17.66
C TYR A 317 5.42 15.33 -18.06
N ARG A 318 4.83 16.41 -17.54
CA ARG A 318 5.34 17.77 -17.70
C ARG A 318 5.88 18.26 -16.37
N VAL A 319 7.15 18.61 -16.34
CA VAL A 319 7.77 19.20 -15.15
C VAL A 319 7.46 20.70 -15.13
N GLY A 320 6.86 21.16 -14.03
CA GLY A 320 6.43 22.55 -13.89
C GLY A 320 5.49 22.79 -12.72
N PRO A 321 4.98 24.01 -12.57
CA PRO A 321 4.02 24.34 -11.53
C PRO A 321 2.75 23.51 -11.70
N LEU A 322 2.25 23.02 -10.57
CA LEU A 322 0.96 22.34 -10.56
C LEU A 322 -0.13 23.39 -10.71
N THR A 323 -0.84 23.32 -11.80
CA THR A 323 -2.09 24.04 -11.99
C THR A 323 -3.18 23.33 -11.19
N THR A 324 -4.34 23.94 -10.99
CA THR A 324 -5.43 23.41 -10.16
C THR A 324 -5.62 21.91 -10.37
N LEU A 325 -5.09 21.13 -9.46
CA LEU A 325 -5.43 19.72 -9.38
C LEU A 325 -6.88 19.67 -8.89
N ASP A 326 -7.80 19.48 -9.81
CA ASP A 326 -9.12 19.01 -9.44
C ASP A 326 -8.97 17.60 -8.87
N THR A 327 -8.67 17.55 -7.57
CA THR A 327 -8.55 16.29 -6.81
C THR A 327 -9.92 15.74 -6.47
N THR A 328 -10.97 16.44 -6.90
CA THR A 328 -12.35 16.07 -6.61
C THR A 328 -12.82 14.98 -7.58
N PHE A 329 -12.44 13.74 -7.29
CA PHE A 329 -13.27 12.63 -7.73
C PHE A 329 -14.53 12.64 -6.85
N GLU A 330 -15.56 13.33 -7.29
CA GLU A 330 -16.86 13.29 -6.63
C GLU A 330 -17.59 12.00 -6.95
N THR A 331 -17.85 11.23 -5.91
CA THR A 331 -18.67 10.02 -6.02
C THR A 331 -20.15 10.39 -6.10
N ASN A 332 -20.82 9.95 -7.16
CA ASN A 332 -22.27 10.02 -7.21
C ASN A 332 -22.89 8.97 -6.27
N ARG A 333 -23.58 9.45 -5.22
CA ARG A 333 -24.14 8.58 -4.17
C ARG A 333 -25.12 7.53 -4.74
N VAL A 334 -25.91 7.87 -5.76
CA VAL A 334 -26.86 6.93 -6.39
C VAL A 334 -26.12 5.81 -7.10
N LEU A 335 -25.13 6.15 -7.94
CA LEU A 335 -24.34 5.15 -8.65
C LEU A 335 -23.56 4.26 -7.66
N ARG A 336 -23.05 4.84 -6.57
CA ARG A 336 -22.35 4.11 -5.50
C ARG A 336 -23.28 3.10 -4.82
N THR A 337 -24.51 3.51 -4.46
CA THR A 337 -25.51 2.63 -3.86
C THR A 337 -25.93 1.50 -4.80
N LEU A 338 -26.15 1.79 -6.09
CA LEU A 338 -26.47 0.75 -7.08
C LEU A 338 -25.31 -0.24 -7.26
N SER A 339 -24.07 0.22 -7.18
CA SER A 339 -22.88 -0.64 -7.21
C SER A 339 -22.79 -1.53 -5.96
N ALA A 340 -23.16 -1.01 -4.78
CA ALA A 340 -23.18 -1.75 -3.53
C ALA A 340 -24.16 -2.95 -3.56
N VAL A 341 -25.29 -2.80 -4.27
CA VAL A 341 -26.23 -3.93 -4.49
C VAL A 341 -25.54 -5.09 -5.20
N GLY A 342 -24.61 -4.80 -6.13
CA GLY A 342 -23.79 -5.84 -6.79
C GLY A 342 -22.86 -6.58 -5.84
N VAL A 343 -22.28 -5.88 -4.85
CA VAL A 343 -21.44 -6.51 -3.80
C VAL A 343 -22.28 -7.48 -2.98
N LEU A 344 -23.46 -7.06 -2.54
CA LEU A 344 -24.38 -7.91 -1.76
C LEU A 344 -24.88 -9.10 -2.57
N ALA A 345 -25.16 -8.92 -3.87
CA ALA A 345 -25.53 -10.01 -4.75
C ALA A 345 -24.39 -11.04 -4.89
N GLY A 346 -23.13 -10.58 -5.01
CA GLY A 346 -21.94 -11.43 -5.00
C GLY A 346 -21.80 -12.24 -3.71
N LEU A 347 -21.98 -11.59 -2.56
CA LEU A 347 -21.95 -12.25 -1.24
C LEU A 347 -23.06 -13.31 -1.12
N ALA A 348 -24.29 -12.99 -1.56
CA ALA A 348 -25.39 -13.94 -1.59
C ALA A 348 -25.13 -15.13 -2.54
N LEU A 349 -24.49 -14.90 -3.70
CA LEU A 349 -24.08 -15.97 -4.62
C LEU A 349 -23.03 -16.89 -3.98
N LEU A 350 -22.05 -16.33 -3.24
CA LEU A 350 -21.08 -17.11 -2.50
C LEU A 350 -21.76 -17.93 -1.40
N ALA A 351 -22.64 -17.31 -0.61
CA ALA A 351 -23.42 -17.99 0.43
C ALA A 351 -24.21 -19.17 -0.12
N LEU A 352 -24.93 -18.96 -1.22
CA LEU A 352 -25.67 -20.03 -1.92
C LEU A 352 -24.76 -21.13 -2.52
N SER A 353 -23.47 -20.87 -2.63
CA SER A 353 -22.49 -21.88 -3.05
C SER A 353 -22.03 -22.78 -1.93
N MET A 354 -22.39 -22.49 -0.67
CA MET A 354 -22.20 -23.36 0.48
C MET A 354 -23.26 -24.46 0.54
N PRO A 355 -23.04 -25.55 1.30
CA PRO A 355 -24.02 -26.62 1.48
C PRO A 355 -25.34 -26.13 2.09
N ALA A 356 -26.46 -26.67 1.61
CA ALA A 356 -27.77 -26.42 2.21
C ALA A 356 -27.84 -27.08 3.63
N PRO A 357 -28.63 -26.55 4.60
CA PRO A 357 -29.50 -25.37 4.49
C PRO A 357 -28.76 -24.04 4.74
N TRP A 358 -27.53 -24.08 5.26
CA TRP A 358 -26.77 -22.92 5.74
C TRP A 358 -26.56 -21.85 4.65
N GLY A 359 -26.32 -22.29 3.42
CA GLY A 359 -26.15 -21.37 2.29
C GLY A 359 -27.38 -20.51 2.01
N TRP A 360 -28.59 -21.07 2.15
CA TRP A 360 -29.83 -20.33 1.97
C TRP A 360 -30.10 -19.35 3.09
N LEU A 361 -29.85 -19.77 4.33
CA LEU A 361 -30.01 -18.92 5.52
C LEU A 361 -29.04 -17.74 5.47
N ALA A 362 -27.78 -18.00 5.12
CA ALA A 362 -26.77 -16.96 4.97
C ALA A 362 -27.15 -15.97 3.85
N ALA A 363 -27.60 -16.47 2.68
CA ALA A 363 -28.01 -15.59 1.58
C ALA A 363 -29.24 -14.74 1.93
N ALA A 364 -30.20 -15.30 2.65
CA ALA A 364 -31.37 -14.56 3.13
C ALA A 364 -30.96 -13.49 4.16
N ALA A 365 -30.08 -13.83 5.11
CA ALA A 365 -29.55 -12.90 6.10
C ALA A 365 -28.78 -11.73 5.44
N VAL A 366 -27.94 -12.02 4.44
CA VAL A 366 -27.20 -10.98 3.68
C VAL A 366 -28.15 -10.01 2.98
N LEU A 367 -29.19 -10.55 2.32
CA LEU A 367 -30.18 -9.70 1.64
C LEU A 367 -31.00 -8.86 2.63
N ALA A 368 -31.39 -9.45 3.78
CA ALA A 368 -32.13 -8.72 4.82
C ALA A 368 -31.27 -7.61 5.45
N LEU A 369 -30.01 -7.90 5.78
CA LEU A 369 -29.07 -6.91 6.30
C LEU A 369 -28.77 -5.80 5.29
N GLY A 370 -28.67 -6.14 3.99
CA GLY A 370 -28.46 -5.15 2.94
C GLY A 370 -29.63 -4.18 2.77
N VAL A 371 -30.86 -4.63 3.03
CA VAL A 371 -32.06 -3.75 3.03
C VAL A 371 -32.12 -2.88 4.28
N LEU A 372 -31.73 -3.41 5.44
CA LEU A 372 -31.73 -2.67 6.71
C LEU A 372 -30.60 -1.63 6.81
N ALA A 373 -29.54 -1.82 6.06
CA ALA A 373 -28.32 -1.02 6.17
C ALA A 373 -28.35 0.21 5.24
N ALA A 374 -29.34 1.09 5.37
CA ALA A 374 -29.29 2.44 4.75
C ALA A 374 -28.11 3.31 5.22
N GLY A 375 -27.35 2.85 6.21
CA GLY A 375 -26.14 3.43 6.77
C GLY A 375 -24.90 2.54 6.62
N LEU A 376 -24.76 1.79 5.52
CA LEU A 376 -23.61 0.91 5.29
C LEU A 376 -22.30 1.71 5.26
N ASP A 377 -21.33 1.23 6.03
CA ASP A 377 -19.95 1.65 5.90
C ASP A 377 -19.42 1.20 4.50
N TRP A 378 -19.06 2.17 3.69
CA TRP A 378 -18.54 1.95 2.34
C TRP A 378 -17.23 1.13 2.35
N GLY A 379 -16.41 1.31 3.39
CA GLY A 379 -15.18 0.54 3.60
C GLY A 379 -15.49 -0.94 3.82
N ALA A 380 -16.49 -1.25 4.64
CA ALA A 380 -16.92 -2.63 4.90
C ALA A 380 -17.48 -3.31 3.63
N LEU A 381 -18.22 -2.57 2.79
CA LEU A 381 -18.71 -3.09 1.50
C LEU A 381 -17.56 -3.35 0.51
N ALA A 382 -16.60 -2.43 0.43
CA ALA A 382 -15.40 -2.62 -0.38
C ALA A 382 -14.58 -3.82 0.10
N LEU A 383 -14.41 -3.99 1.43
CA LEU A 383 -13.77 -5.17 2.00
C LEU A 383 -14.55 -6.46 1.66
N THR A 384 -15.86 -6.42 1.73
CA THR A 384 -16.72 -7.56 1.34
C THR A 384 -16.49 -7.96 -0.11
N ALA A 385 -16.40 -6.99 -1.04
CA ALA A 385 -16.06 -7.28 -2.43
C ALA A 385 -14.69 -7.96 -2.54
N ALA A 386 -13.67 -7.44 -1.83
CA ALA A 386 -12.32 -7.98 -1.84
C ALA A 386 -12.23 -9.42 -1.30
N LEU A 387 -13.10 -9.80 -0.37
CA LEU A 387 -13.13 -11.15 0.22
C LEU A 387 -13.94 -12.16 -0.61
N VAL A 388 -15.02 -11.73 -1.25
CA VAL A 388 -16.02 -12.60 -1.89
C VAL A 388 -15.62 -12.98 -3.32
N PHE A 389 -15.28 -12.02 -4.15
CA PHE A 389 -15.15 -12.24 -5.60
C PHE A 389 -13.97 -13.12 -6.01
N PRO A 390 -12.79 -13.10 -5.32
CA PRO A 390 -11.70 -14.03 -5.60
C PRO A 390 -12.10 -15.49 -5.40
N VAL A 391 -12.95 -15.74 -4.39
CA VAL A 391 -13.44 -17.08 -4.06
C VAL A 391 -14.51 -17.51 -5.05
N LEU A 392 -15.46 -16.63 -5.33
CA LEU A 392 -16.64 -16.93 -6.15
C LEU A 392 -16.26 -17.40 -7.56
N GLY A 393 -15.28 -16.76 -8.20
CA GLY A 393 -14.81 -17.11 -9.53
C GLY A 393 -14.31 -18.55 -9.58
N LEU A 394 -13.28 -18.90 -8.81
CA LEU A 394 -12.70 -20.24 -8.81
C LEU A 394 -13.58 -21.31 -8.16
N LEU A 395 -14.56 -20.93 -7.33
CA LEU A 395 -15.51 -21.88 -6.76
C LEU A 395 -16.56 -22.36 -7.77
N LEU A 396 -16.87 -21.55 -8.76
CA LEU A 396 -17.87 -21.83 -9.80
C LEU A 396 -17.28 -22.54 -11.03
N TRP A 397 -16.03 -22.24 -11.39
CA TRP A 397 -15.37 -22.75 -12.59
C TRP A 397 -14.11 -23.53 -12.21
N GLN A 398 -14.18 -24.89 -12.25
CA GLN A 398 -13.09 -25.80 -11.84
C GLN A 398 -12.87 -26.99 -12.77
N ARG A 399 -13.37 -26.92 -14.01
CA ARG A 399 -13.39 -28.09 -14.91
C ARG A 399 -12.26 -28.11 -15.93
N ARG A 400 -11.87 -26.94 -16.44
CA ARG A 400 -10.91 -26.79 -17.54
C ARG A 400 -9.92 -25.68 -17.21
N VAL A 401 -8.73 -25.73 -17.80
CA VAL A 401 -7.71 -24.67 -17.66
C VAL A 401 -8.29 -23.30 -18.06
N LEU A 402 -9.08 -23.25 -19.14
CA LEU A 402 -9.73 -22.01 -19.61
C LEU A 402 -10.73 -21.43 -18.61
N ASP A 403 -11.16 -22.18 -17.59
CA ASP A 403 -12.05 -21.70 -16.54
C ASP A 403 -11.38 -20.61 -15.67
N LEU A 404 -10.05 -20.48 -15.75
CA LEU A 404 -9.32 -19.37 -15.11
C LEU A 404 -9.75 -18.01 -15.68
N LEU A 405 -10.08 -17.91 -16.98
CA LEU A 405 -10.50 -16.65 -17.59
C LEU A 405 -11.83 -16.13 -17.01
N PRO A 406 -12.95 -16.90 -17.03
CA PRO A 406 -14.18 -16.44 -16.40
C PRO A 406 -14.04 -16.24 -14.88
N ALA A 407 -13.20 -17.01 -14.20
CA ALA A 407 -12.89 -16.79 -12.78
C ALA A 407 -12.21 -15.43 -12.55
N THR A 408 -11.25 -15.06 -13.40
CA THR A 408 -10.60 -13.74 -13.34
C THR A 408 -11.55 -12.60 -13.72
N LEU A 409 -12.45 -12.81 -14.69
CA LEU A 409 -13.49 -11.82 -15.01
C LEU A 409 -14.44 -11.54 -13.84
N VAL A 410 -14.77 -12.56 -13.04
CA VAL A 410 -15.54 -12.36 -11.80
C VAL A 410 -14.74 -11.57 -10.77
N SER A 411 -13.45 -11.84 -10.65
CA SER A 411 -12.57 -11.06 -9.76
C SER A 411 -12.47 -9.60 -10.24
N LEU A 412 -12.34 -9.34 -11.54
CA LEU A 412 -12.34 -8.00 -12.11
C LEU A 412 -13.69 -7.27 -11.94
N ALA A 413 -14.82 -8.00 -12.04
CA ALA A 413 -16.13 -7.45 -11.71
C ALA A 413 -16.17 -7.02 -10.23
N GLY A 414 -15.65 -7.86 -9.33
CA GLY A 414 -15.47 -7.51 -7.93
C GLY A 414 -14.56 -6.30 -7.73
N ALA A 415 -13.48 -6.19 -8.49
CA ALA A 415 -12.57 -5.04 -8.45
C ALA A 415 -13.26 -3.75 -8.92
N ALA A 416 -14.06 -3.80 -9.99
CA ALA A 416 -14.86 -2.64 -10.44
C ALA A 416 -15.85 -2.19 -9.37
N LEU A 417 -16.55 -3.12 -8.71
CA LEU A 417 -17.46 -2.82 -7.60
C LEU A 417 -16.70 -2.26 -6.39
N LEU A 418 -15.55 -2.83 -6.04
CA LEU A 418 -14.67 -2.36 -4.97
C LEU A 418 -14.26 -0.91 -5.22
N VAL A 419 -13.76 -0.61 -6.42
CA VAL A 419 -13.37 0.74 -6.82
C VAL A 419 -14.56 1.69 -6.77
N ALA A 420 -15.71 1.30 -7.31
CA ALA A 420 -16.92 2.13 -7.33
C ALA A 420 -17.44 2.46 -5.92
N VAL A 421 -17.41 1.47 -5.01
CA VAL A 421 -17.93 1.63 -3.66
C VAL A 421 -16.92 2.31 -2.73
N GLY A 422 -15.63 2.00 -2.88
CA GLY A 422 -14.59 2.45 -1.94
C GLY A 422 -13.86 3.73 -2.36
N SER A 423 -13.97 4.18 -3.63
CA SER A 423 -13.30 5.40 -4.05
C SER A 423 -14.02 6.64 -3.55
N GLU A 424 -13.32 7.41 -2.76
CA GLU A 424 -13.68 8.76 -2.34
C GLU A 424 -12.40 9.58 -2.18
N ARG A 425 -12.50 10.87 -2.01
CA ARG A 425 -11.35 11.78 -1.92
C ARG A 425 -10.34 11.30 -0.88
N ALA A 426 -10.79 10.97 0.33
CA ALA A 426 -9.93 10.53 1.42
C ALA A 426 -9.18 9.21 1.11
N THR A 427 -9.81 8.28 0.41
CA THR A 427 -9.18 6.99 0.05
C THR A 427 -8.24 7.13 -1.15
N VAL A 428 -8.59 7.94 -2.15
CA VAL A 428 -7.75 8.19 -3.34
C VAL A 428 -6.49 8.97 -2.98
N LEU A 429 -6.57 9.89 -2.02
CA LEU A 429 -5.42 10.62 -1.48
C LEU A 429 -4.62 9.79 -0.44
N ALA A 430 -5.08 8.58 -0.11
CA ALA A 430 -4.50 7.71 0.91
C ALA A 430 -4.47 8.33 2.34
N ILE A 431 -5.36 9.28 2.62
CA ILE A 431 -5.60 9.81 3.97
C ILE A 431 -6.25 8.74 4.84
N GLN A 432 -7.23 8.03 4.25
CA GLN A 432 -7.86 6.87 4.85
C GLN A 432 -7.53 5.64 3.99
N PRO A 433 -6.46 4.92 4.34
CA PRO A 433 -6.08 3.73 3.59
C PRO A 433 -7.15 2.64 3.74
N PHE A 434 -7.26 1.76 2.72
CA PHE A 434 -8.17 0.64 2.76
C PHE A 434 -7.94 -0.24 3.99
N ALA A 435 -8.96 -0.34 4.84
CA ALA A 435 -8.91 -1.17 6.04
C ALA A 435 -9.06 -2.65 5.66
N GLY A 436 -8.22 -3.52 6.24
CA GLY A 436 -8.35 -4.97 6.05
C GLY A 436 -7.50 -5.58 4.93
N VAL A 437 -6.46 -4.89 4.43
CA VAL A 437 -5.49 -5.46 3.46
C VAL A 437 -4.95 -6.83 3.89
N GLY A 438 -4.71 -7.03 5.20
CA GLY A 438 -4.29 -8.32 5.74
C GLY A 438 -5.34 -9.42 5.54
N ALA A 439 -6.62 -9.11 5.76
CA ALA A 439 -7.72 -10.05 5.60
C ALA A 439 -7.90 -10.48 4.13
N THR A 440 -7.66 -9.60 3.16
CA THR A 440 -7.80 -9.94 1.73
C THR A 440 -6.86 -11.04 1.27
N LEU A 441 -5.76 -11.29 1.99
CA LEU A 441 -4.80 -12.33 1.64
C LEU A 441 -5.02 -13.66 2.36
N VAL A 442 -5.69 -13.65 3.51
CA VAL A 442 -5.89 -14.83 4.36
C VAL A 442 -7.30 -15.39 4.22
N VAL A 443 -8.31 -14.50 4.26
CA VAL A 443 -9.72 -14.94 4.29
C VAL A 443 -10.18 -15.62 3.00
N PRO A 444 -9.93 -15.09 1.78
CA PRO A 444 -10.39 -15.74 0.57
C PRO A 444 -9.82 -17.15 0.36
N PRO A 445 -8.50 -17.42 0.51
CA PRO A 445 -7.97 -18.78 0.42
C PRO A 445 -8.59 -19.73 1.45
N ALA A 446 -8.75 -19.28 2.70
CA ALA A 446 -9.37 -20.08 3.77
C ALA A 446 -10.84 -20.40 3.47
N LEU A 447 -11.62 -19.40 3.00
CA LEU A 447 -13.02 -19.60 2.58
C LEU A 447 -13.14 -20.58 1.42
N PHE A 448 -12.27 -20.48 0.42
CA PHE A 448 -12.27 -21.39 -0.72
C PHE A 448 -11.99 -22.82 -0.28
N PHE A 449 -10.93 -23.02 0.52
CA PHE A 449 -10.58 -24.35 1.03
C PHE A 449 -11.72 -24.95 1.88
N ALA A 450 -12.28 -24.15 2.79
CA ALA A 450 -13.42 -24.56 3.61
C ALA A 450 -14.65 -24.91 2.76
N ALA A 451 -14.95 -24.10 1.73
CA ALA A 451 -16.06 -24.38 0.82
C ALA A 451 -15.87 -25.70 0.04
N CYS A 452 -14.66 -25.98 -0.44
CA CYS A 452 -14.32 -27.24 -1.09
C CYS A 452 -14.43 -28.45 -0.15
N ALA A 453 -13.96 -28.30 1.08
CA ALA A 453 -14.04 -29.33 2.12
C ALA A 453 -15.50 -29.64 2.53
N LEU A 454 -16.28 -28.60 2.84
CA LEU A 454 -17.68 -28.73 3.28
C LEU A 454 -18.62 -29.24 2.18
N ARG A 455 -18.29 -29.04 0.91
CA ARG A 455 -19.05 -29.63 -0.20
C ARG A 455 -18.90 -31.15 -0.31
N ARG A 456 -17.83 -31.71 0.25
CA ARG A 456 -17.57 -33.15 0.21
C ARG A 456 -18.07 -33.90 1.42
N ARG A 457 -17.93 -33.30 2.60
CA ARG A 457 -18.33 -33.90 3.87
C ARG A 457 -18.89 -32.82 4.81
N PRO A 458 -19.87 -33.13 5.63
CA PRO A 458 -20.38 -32.20 6.63
C PRO A 458 -19.28 -31.86 7.66
N LEU A 459 -19.38 -30.66 8.23
CA LEU A 459 -18.41 -30.13 9.20
C LEU A 459 -18.21 -31.11 10.40
N ARG A 460 -19.29 -31.77 10.84
CA ARG A 460 -19.25 -32.73 11.96
C ARG A 460 -18.24 -33.85 11.70
N ASP A 461 -18.21 -34.38 10.48
CA ASP A 461 -17.31 -35.51 10.14
C ASP A 461 -15.86 -35.02 10.08
N TRP A 462 -15.61 -33.79 9.56
CA TRP A 462 -14.28 -33.20 9.62
C TRP A 462 -13.78 -32.97 11.04
N VAL A 463 -14.64 -32.44 11.91
CA VAL A 463 -14.30 -32.23 13.33
C VAL A 463 -13.97 -33.55 14.01
N ARG A 464 -14.81 -34.59 13.79
CA ARG A 464 -14.58 -35.93 14.37
C ARG A 464 -13.28 -36.53 13.86
N ASP A 465 -13.08 -36.58 12.53
CA ASP A 465 -11.87 -37.15 11.93
C ASP A 465 -10.60 -36.42 12.39
N THR A 466 -10.68 -35.10 12.57
CA THR A 466 -9.55 -34.27 13.06
C THR A 466 -9.30 -34.53 14.54
N TRP A 467 -10.35 -34.70 15.35
CA TRP A 467 -10.23 -34.99 16.78
C TRP A 467 -9.61 -36.37 17.04
N ASP A 468 -10.01 -37.34 16.22
CA ASP A 468 -9.54 -38.73 16.31
C ASP A 468 -8.20 -38.96 15.58
N ALA A 469 -7.69 -37.93 14.85
CA ALA A 469 -6.46 -38.06 14.07
C ALA A 469 -5.21 -38.15 14.96
N SER A 470 -4.40 -39.18 14.76
CA SER A 470 -3.09 -39.26 15.38
C SER A 470 -2.13 -38.23 14.72
N ILE A 471 -1.53 -37.35 15.53
CA ILE A 471 -0.53 -36.38 15.08
C ILE A 471 0.79 -37.15 14.88
N LYS A 472 1.22 -37.22 13.60
CA LYS A 472 2.52 -37.80 13.23
C LYS A 472 3.57 -36.67 13.17
N VAL A 473 4.84 -37.01 13.42
CA VAL A 473 5.96 -36.05 13.42
C VAL A 473 6.04 -35.22 12.11
N TRP A 474 5.72 -35.83 10.96
CA TRP A 474 5.72 -35.10 9.70
C TRP A 474 4.61 -34.04 9.59
N HIS A 475 3.47 -34.19 10.29
CA HIS A 475 2.44 -33.15 10.39
C HIS A 475 3.00 -31.91 11.09
N LEU A 476 3.78 -32.11 12.17
CA LEU A 476 4.45 -31.03 12.90
C LEU A 476 5.52 -30.37 12.03
N ALA A 477 6.29 -31.14 11.26
CA ALA A 477 7.30 -30.62 10.33
C ALA A 477 6.64 -29.73 9.25
N ILE A 478 5.55 -30.18 8.62
CA ILE A 478 4.81 -29.38 7.64
C ILE A 478 4.21 -28.13 8.29
N GLY A 479 3.63 -28.26 9.49
CA GLY A 479 3.10 -27.13 10.26
C GLY A 479 4.19 -26.08 10.54
N LEU A 480 5.37 -26.52 10.95
CA LEU A 480 6.52 -25.64 11.20
C LEU A 480 6.98 -24.92 9.94
N VAL A 481 7.09 -25.63 8.80
CA VAL A 481 7.42 -25.04 7.50
C VAL A 481 6.37 -24.00 7.08
N ALA A 482 5.09 -24.30 7.27
CA ALA A 482 4.00 -23.36 6.97
C ALA A 482 4.08 -22.09 7.84
N VAL A 483 4.31 -22.26 9.17
CA VAL A 483 4.50 -21.13 10.09
C VAL A 483 5.73 -20.31 9.70
N ALA A 484 6.85 -20.95 9.38
CA ALA A 484 8.06 -20.27 8.94
C ALA A 484 7.84 -19.49 7.62
N ALA A 485 7.11 -20.05 6.67
CA ALA A 485 6.76 -19.38 5.41
C ALA A 485 5.86 -18.15 5.65
N ILE A 486 4.86 -18.26 6.53
CA ILE A 486 4.00 -17.14 6.92
C ILE A 486 4.81 -16.06 7.64
N ALA A 487 5.66 -16.44 8.59
CA ALA A 487 6.55 -15.52 9.30
C ALA A 487 7.48 -14.77 8.32
N LEU A 488 8.08 -15.48 7.37
CA LEU A 488 8.92 -14.89 6.33
C LEU A 488 8.15 -13.84 5.49
N VAL A 489 6.90 -14.15 5.10
CA VAL A 489 6.05 -13.21 4.36
C VAL A 489 5.71 -11.97 5.21
N LEU A 490 5.49 -12.14 6.51
CA LEU A 490 5.19 -11.03 7.43
C LEU A 490 6.43 -10.16 7.68
N LEU A 491 7.61 -10.75 7.89
CA LEU A 491 8.88 -10.07 8.10
C LEU A 491 9.38 -9.29 6.86
N ARG A 492 8.90 -9.67 5.68
CA ARG A 492 9.18 -8.98 4.41
C ARG A 492 8.17 -7.88 4.07
N ARG A 493 7.19 -7.61 4.94
CA ARG A 493 6.21 -6.54 4.74
C ARG A 493 6.76 -5.19 5.22
N GLY A 494 6.37 -4.13 4.52
CA GLY A 494 6.69 -2.75 4.88
C GLY A 494 7.66 -2.08 3.93
N ASN A 495 7.87 -0.79 4.14
CA ASN A 495 8.80 0.01 3.36
C ASN A 495 10.27 -0.21 3.81
N ASP A 496 10.45 -0.77 5.01
CA ASP A 496 11.75 -1.11 5.59
C ASP A 496 11.72 -2.57 6.09
N PRO A 497 11.86 -3.55 5.17
CA PRO A 497 11.74 -4.97 5.51
C PRO A 497 12.94 -5.43 6.32
N VAL A 498 12.67 -6.18 7.42
CA VAL A 498 13.71 -6.79 8.27
C VAL A 498 14.63 -7.73 7.48
N ILE A 499 14.09 -8.39 6.45
CA ILE A 499 14.84 -9.28 5.56
C ILE A 499 14.91 -8.63 4.19
N GLY A 500 16.11 -8.25 3.77
CA GLY A 500 16.39 -7.64 2.46
C GLY A 500 16.00 -8.53 1.27
N VAL A 501 15.81 -7.90 0.13
CA VAL A 501 15.50 -8.56 -1.15
C VAL A 501 16.79 -9.07 -1.77
N SER A 502 16.80 -10.30 -2.33
CA SER A 502 17.98 -10.85 -2.99
C SER A 502 18.28 -10.10 -4.30
N GLN A 503 19.57 -10.03 -4.69
CA GLN A 503 20.00 -9.39 -5.94
C GLN A 503 19.30 -9.99 -7.18
N LEU A 504 19.11 -11.29 -7.20
CA LEU A 504 18.40 -11.99 -8.29
C LEU A 504 16.94 -11.56 -8.38
N GLU A 505 16.27 -11.37 -7.24
CA GLU A 505 14.90 -10.84 -7.20
C GLU A 505 14.85 -9.37 -7.66
N LEU A 506 15.84 -8.55 -7.29
CA LEU A 506 15.96 -7.17 -7.75
C LEU A 506 16.17 -7.09 -9.26
N SER A 507 17.08 -7.87 -9.84
CA SER A 507 17.33 -7.91 -11.28
C SER A 507 16.10 -8.39 -12.06
N PHE A 508 15.41 -9.43 -11.56
CA PHE A 508 14.17 -9.91 -12.17
C PHE A 508 13.05 -8.87 -12.09
N ARG A 509 12.99 -8.14 -10.99
CA ARG A 509 12.04 -7.06 -10.80
C ARG A 509 12.32 -5.87 -11.73
N ALA A 510 13.59 -5.51 -11.93
CA ALA A 510 14.01 -4.47 -12.85
C ALA A 510 13.63 -4.85 -14.29
N LEU A 511 13.96 -6.07 -14.71
CA LEU A 511 13.61 -6.59 -16.04
C LEU A 511 12.10 -6.56 -16.33
N LEU A 512 11.27 -6.96 -15.36
CA LEU A 512 9.80 -6.90 -15.54
C LEU A 512 9.28 -5.47 -15.54
N GLY A 513 9.89 -4.57 -14.77
CA GLY A 513 9.50 -3.16 -14.68
C GLY A 513 9.82 -2.37 -15.94
N GLU A 514 10.77 -2.82 -16.75
CA GLU A 514 11.13 -2.16 -18.01
C GLU A 514 10.04 -2.29 -19.11
N TYR A 515 9.26 -3.39 -19.06
CA TYR A 515 8.30 -3.71 -20.12
C TYR A 515 6.83 -3.61 -19.68
N PHE A 516 6.54 -3.67 -18.39
CA PHE A 516 5.16 -3.73 -17.86
C PHE A 516 5.04 -3.01 -16.51
N ALA A 517 3.84 -2.51 -16.21
CA ALA A 517 3.47 -2.19 -14.83
C ALA A 517 3.71 -3.44 -13.97
N ARG A 518 4.66 -3.35 -13.06
CA ARG A 518 5.29 -4.47 -12.33
C ARG A 518 4.30 -5.49 -11.77
N PRO A 519 4.24 -6.74 -12.30
CA PRO A 519 3.36 -7.78 -11.81
C PRO A 519 3.67 -8.15 -10.35
N ARG A 520 2.65 -8.48 -9.58
CA ARG A 520 2.86 -8.91 -8.19
C ARG A 520 3.31 -10.37 -8.14
N PHE A 521 4.33 -10.66 -7.35
CA PHE A 521 4.91 -12.00 -7.21
C PHE A 521 3.87 -13.08 -6.81
N LYS A 522 2.85 -12.71 -6.02
CA LYS A 522 1.75 -13.60 -5.64
C LYS A 522 0.90 -14.05 -6.83
N GLU A 523 0.76 -13.20 -7.84
CA GLU A 523 0.01 -13.48 -9.07
C GLU A 523 0.85 -14.35 -10.01
N LEU A 524 2.16 -14.08 -10.10
CA LEU A 524 3.11 -14.87 -10.91
C LEU A 524 3.23 -16.33 -10.45
N ILE A 525 3.02 -16.61 -9.16
CA ILE A 525 3.00 -17.98 -8.63
C ILE A 525 1.59 -18.55 -8.63
N GLY A 526 0.60 -17.79 -8.20
CA GLY A 526 -0.74 -18.30 -7.96
C GLY A 526 -1.51 -18.63 -9.24
N HIS A 527 -1.32 -17.88 -10.35
CA HIS A 527 -1.94 -18.24 -11.63
C HIS A 527 -1.40 -19.57 -12.20
N PRO A 528 -0.09 -19.86 -12.23
CA PRO A 528 0.43 -21.20 -12.57
C PRO A 528 -0.14 -22.31 -11.67
N MET A 529 -0.27 -22.07 -10.36
CA MET A 529 -0.89 -23.04 -9.45
C MET A 529 -2.37 -23.29 -9.84
N ALA A 530 -3.11 -22.25 -10.21
CA ALA A 530 -4.49 -22.41 -10.71
C ALA A 530 -4.54 -23.26 -11.98
N VAL A 531 -3.65 -23.00 -12.94
CA VAL A 531 -3.55 -23.77 -14.19
C VAL A 531 -3.27 -25.25 -13.91
N LEU A 532 -2.34 -25.56 -13.01
CA LEU A 532 -2.04 -26.93 -12.57
C LEU A 532 -3.27 -27.57 -11.89
N GLY A 533 -3.90 -26.87 -10.94
CA GLY A 533 -5.08 -27.36 -10.23
C GLY A 533 -6.29 -27.65 -11.14
N LEU A 534 -6.47 -26.84 -12.20
CA LEU A 534 -7.50 -27.00 -13.20
C LEU A 534 -7.14 -28.09 -14.25
N GLY A 535 -5.84 -28.20 -14.60
CA GLY A 535 -5.36 -29.06 -15.67
C GLY A 535 -5.10 -30.50 -15.29
N MET A 536 -4.92 -30.81 -13.97
CA MET A 536 -4.57 -32.13 -13.45
C MET A 536 -5.75 -32.81 -12.75
N ALA A 537 -6.80 -33.09 -13.52
CA ALA A 537 -8.05 -33.67 -12.97
C ALA A 537 -7.86 -35.03 -12.32
N ALA A 538 -6.85 -35.81 -12.72
CA ALA A 538 -6.54 -37.13 -12.18
C ALA A 538 -5.77 -37.10 -10.84
N TRP A 539 -5.27 -35.94 -10.43
CA TRP A 539 -4.55 -35.80 -9.17
C TRP A 539 -5.50 -35.89 -7.95
N PRO A 540 -4.97 -36.28 -6.77
CA PRO A 540 -5.75 -36.32 -5.53
C PRO A 540 -6.44 -35.00 -5.26
N ALA A 541 -7.69 -35.06 -4.80
CA ALA A 541 -8.50 -33.87 -4.63
C ALA A 541 -7.91 -32.83 -3.68
N TRP A 542 -7.26 -33.27 -2.59
CA TRP A 542 -6.62 -32.37 -1.65
C TRP A 542 -5.48 -31.56 -2.29
N LEU A 543 -4.69 -32.19 -3.20
CA LEU A 543 -3.62 -31.51 -3.93
C LEU A 543 -4.19 -30.49 -4.92
N ARG A 544 -5.26 -30.85 -5.62
CA ARG A 544 -5.97 -29.91 -6.49
C ARG A 544 -6.54 -28.72 -5.74
N TRP A 545 -7.10 -28.94 -4.55
CA TRP A 545 -7.60 -27.85 -3.70
C TRP A 545 -6.47 -26.95 -3.23
N LEU A 546 -5.34 -27.51 -2.84
CA LEU A 546 -4.16 -26.74 -2.44
C LEU A 546 -3.68 -25.85 -3.59
N LEU A 547 -3.58 -26.40 -4.80
CA LEU A 547 -3.19 -25.64 -5.99
C LEU A 547 -4.21 -24.56 -6.36
N LEU A 548 -5.50 -24.86 -6.32
CA LEU A 548 -6.58 -23.89 -6.57
C LEU A 548 -6.63 -22.83 -5.47
N THR A 549 -6.30 -23.16 -4.23
CA THR A 549 -6.17 -22.19 -3.12
C THR A 549 -5.05 -21.19 -3.43
N GLY A 550 -3.91 -21.65 -3.98
CA GLY A 550 -2.88 -20.76 -4.53
C GLY A 550 -3.42 -19.86 -5.64
N GLY A 551 -4.27 -20.40 -6.52
CA GLY A 551 -4.99 -19.61 -7.52
C GLY A 551 -5.90 -18.54 -6.91
N VAL A 552 -6.58 -18.84 -5.80
CA VAL A 552 -7.39 -17.84 -5.06
C VAL A 552 -6.51 -16.76 -4.46
N VAL A 553 -5.29 -17.08 -3.99
CA VAL A 553 -4.32 -16.05 -3.55
C VAL A 553 -4.00 -15.08 -4.67
N ALA A 554 -3.81 -15.57 -5.93
CA ALA A 554 -3.60 -14.70 -7.08
C ALA A 554 -4.82 -13.82 -7.35
N GLN A 555 -6.03 -14.38 -7.36
CA GLN A 555 -7.27 -13.62 -7.56
C GLN A 555 -7.49 -12.58 -6.45
N ALA A 556 -7.16 -12.91 -5.21
CA ALA A 556 -7.21 -11.99 -4.08
C ALA A 556 -6.16 -10.87 -4.22
N SER A 557 -4.98 -11.18 -4.77
CA SER A 557 -3.95 -10.19 -5.09
C SER A 557 -4.41 -9.21 -6.16
N VAL A 558 -5.19 -9.65 -7.15
CA VAL A 558 -5.85 -8.76 -8.12
C VAL A 558 -6.71 -7.72 -7.41
N LEU A 559 -7.67 -8.16 -6.58
CA LEU A 559 -8.52 -7.22 -5.86
C LEU A 559 -7.72 -6.33 -4.90
N ASN A 560 -6.67 -6.87 -4.28
CA ASN A 560 -5.77 -6.08 -3.45
C ASN A 560 -5.02 -5.00 -4.26
N SER A 561 -4.76 -5.19 -5.56
CA SER A 561 -4.20 -4.13 -6.41
C SER A 561 -5.16 -2.96 -6.54
N PHE A 562 -6.44 -3.23 -6.74
CA PHE A 562 -7.48 -2.21 -6.86
C PHE A 562 -7.91 -1.59 -5.51
N SER A 563 -7.61 -2.22 -4.37
CA SER A 563 -7.86 -1.67 -3.04
C SER A 563 -6.85 -0.58 -2.64
N HIS A 564 -5.73 -0.48 -3.33
CA HIS A 564 -4.83 0.66 -3.23
C HIS A 564 -5.38 1.83 -4.07
N TYR A 565 -6.38 2.52 -3.55
CA TYR A 565 -7.10 3.56 -4.27
C TYR A 565 -6.23 4.70 -4.80
N HIS A 566 -5.07 4.95 -4.21
CA HIS A 566 -4.11 5.94 -4.71
C HIS A 566 -3.40 5.48 -6.00
N THR A 567 -3.40 4.18 -6.32
CA THR A 567 -2.87 3.66 -7.59
C THR A 567 -3.88 3.93 -8.71
N PRO A 568 -3.45 4.47 -9.86
CA PRO A 568 -4.32 4.63 -11.01
C PRO A 568 -4.96 3.31 -11.43
N VAL A 569 -6.24 3.38 -11.80
CA VAL A 569 -7.02 2.17 -12.15
C VAL A 569 -6.42 1.44 -13.34
N LEU A 570 -5.96 2.19 -14.36
CA LEU A 570 -5.35 1.60 -15.57
C LEU A 570 -4.05 0.87 -15.26
N VAL A 571 -3.21 1.42 -14.38
CA VAL A 571 -1.97 0.76 -13.91
C VAL A 571 -2.29 -0.56 -13.21
N SER A 572 -3.34 -0.59 -12.36
CA SER A 572 -3.79 -1.82 -11.70
C SER A 572 -4.34 -2.85 -12.69
N LEU A 573 -5.01 -2.40 -13.75
CA LEU A 573 -5.55 -3.26 -14.81
C LEU A 573 -4.41 -3.84 -15.67
N GLU A 574 -3.47 -3.02 -16.11
CA GLU A 574 -2.28 -3.43 -16.87
C GLU A 574 -1.46 -4.46 -16.09
N ARG A 575 -1.19 -4.20 -14.82
CA ARG A 575 -0.51 -5.13 -13.90
C ARG A 575 -1.21 -6.48 -13.84
N THR A 576 -2.53 -6.47 -13.72
CA THR A 576 -3.35 -7.70 -13.67
C THR A 576 -3.30 -8.45 -14.99
N ALA A 577 -3.39 -7.74 -16.13
CA ALA A 577 -3.31 -8.35 -17.46
C ALA A 577 -1.95 -9.00 -17.71
N ALA A 578 -0.86 -8.29 -17.40
CA ALA A 578 0.51 -8.81 -17.52
C ALA A 578 0.73 -10.04 -16.62
N ALA A 579 0.30 -9.97 -15.36
CA ALA A 579 0.42 -11.08 -14.42
C ALA A 579 -0.36 -12.33 -14.86
N LEU A 580 -1.58 -12.13 -15.40
CA LEU A 580 -2.40 -13.23 -15.93
C LEU A 580 -1.75 -13.85 -17.16
N ALA A 581 -1.27 -13.04 -18.11
CA ALA A 581 -0.62 -13.51 -19.32
C ALA A 581 0.64 -14.33 -19.01
N ILE A 582 1.53 -13.78 -18.21
CA ILE A 582 2.76 -14.47 -17.77
C ILE A 582 2.41 -15.74 -16.99
N GLY A 583 1.45 -15.62 -16.05
CA GLY A 583 1.00 -16.74 -15.23
C GLY A 583 0.38 -17.88 -16.03
N LEU A 584 -0.37 -17.57 -17.11
CA LEU A 584 -0.90 -18.58 -18.04
C LEU A 584 0.22 -19.29 -18.81
N VAL A 585 1.20 -18.55 -19.35
CA VAL A 585 2.32 -19.14 -20.09
C VAL A 585 3.12 -20.06 -19.18
N VAL A 586 3.54 -19.57 -18.01
CA VAL A 586 4.30 -20.37 -17.02
C VAL A 586 3.47 -21.56 -16.54
N GLY A 587 2.17 -21.34 -16.28
CA GLY A 587 1.27 -22.39 -15.84
C GLY A 587 1.08 -23.50 -16.87
N LEU A 588 0.94 -23.16 -18.16
CA LEU A 588 0.83 -24.15 -19.25
C LEU A 588 2.12 -24.94 -19.43
N ALA A 589 3.28 -24.28 -19.34
CA ALA A 589 4.58 -24.96 -19.35
C ALA A 589 4.72 -25.92 -18.17
N ALA A 590 4.40 -25.47 -16.96
CA ALA A 590 4.39 -26.31 -15.75
C ALA A 590 3.40 -27.50 -15.89
N LEU A 591 2.23 -27.28 -16.47
CA LEU A 591 1.25 -28.34 -16.72
C LEU A 591 1.77 -29.38 -17.73
N ALA A 592 2.46 -28.95 -18.79
CA ALA A 592 3.09 -29.85 -19.76
C ALA A 592 4.14 -30.72 -19.09
N VAL A 593 5.02 -30.12 -18.28
CA VAL A 593 6.04 -30.83 -17.48
C VAL A 593 5.39 -31.81 -16.49
N ALA A 594 4.38 -31.37 -15.75
CA ALA A 594 3.68 -32.21 -14.77
C ALA A 594 3.01 -33.43 -15.45
N ARG A 595 2.39 -33.24 -16.61
CA ARG A 595 1.80 -34.33 -17.39
C ARG A 595 2.86 -35.29 -17.94
N TRP A 596 3.99 -34.78 -18.40
CA TRP A 596 5.11 -35.60 -18.83
C TRP A 596 5.67 -36.42 -17.68
N LEU A 597 5.96 -35.81 -16.53
CA LEU A 597 6.45 -36.50 -15.33
C LEU A 597 5.48 -37.57 -14.84
N THR A 598 4.17 -37.32 -14.79
CA THR A 598 3.20 -38.31 -14.36
C THR A 598 3.09 -39.50 -15.31
N ARG A 599 3.25 -39.28 -16.62
CA ARG A 599 3.32 -40.37 -17.62
C ARG A 599 4.61 -41.18 -17.46
N ALA A 600 5.77 -40.49 -17.36
CA ALA A 600 7.06 -41.14 -17.20
C ALA A 600 7.16 -41.98 -15.92
N LEU A 601 6.66 -41.44 -14.78
CA LEU A 601 6.55 -42.17 -13.52
C LEU A 601 5.61 -43.37 -13.64
N GLY A 602 4.48 -43.19 -14.30
CA GLY A 602 3.51 -44.28 -14.51
C GLY A 602 4.12 -45.43 -15.34
N THR A 603 4.85 -45.10 -16.40
CA THR A 603 5.56 -46.13 -17.21
C THR A 603 6.70 -46.77 -16.43
N TRP A 604 7.45 -46.00 -15.65
CA TRP A 604 8.55 -46.53 -14.83
C TRP A 604 8.05 -47.47 -13.71
N LEU A 605 6.95 -47.12 -13.03
CA LEU A 605 6.33 -47.96 -12.00
C LEU A 605 5.62 -49.20 -12.58
N ALA A 606 5.19 -49.15 -13.84
CA ALA A 606 4.56 -50.29 -14.54
C ALA A 606 5.58 -51.20 -15.24
N ALA A 607 6.88 -50.84 -15.29
CA ALA A 607 7.91 -51.68 -15.86
C ALA A 607 8.07 -52.94 -14.97
N PRO A 608 7.97 -54.15 -15.52
CA PRO A 608 8.16 -55.34 -14.73
C PRO A 608 9.60 -55.39 -14.19
N ASP A 609 9.75 -55.89 -12.95
CA ASP A 609 11.06 -56.07 -12.31
C ASP A 609 11.98 -56.88 -13.27
N SER A 610 12.89 -56.21 -13.97
CA SER A 610 13.88 -56.83 -14.82
C SER A 610 15.00 -57.56 -14.02
N GLY A 611 14.77 -57.85 -12.74
CA GLY A 611 15.71 -58.47 -11.81
C GLY A 611 15.58 -59.99 -11.65
N ALA A 612 14.65 -60.66 -12.34
CA ALA A 612 14.44 -62.12 -12.16
C ALA A 612 14.63 -62.91 -13.47
N ALA A 613 15.65 -62.58 -14.26
CA ALA A 613 16.04 -63.44 -15.40
C ALA A 613 17.56 -63.59 -15.39
N GLY A 614 18.05 -64.71 -14.79
CA GLY A 614 19.47 -65.06 -14.97
C GLY A 614 20.10 -65.88 -13.86
N ALA A 615 19.60 -67.09 -13.60
CA ALA A 615 20.46 -68.16 -13.05
C ALA A 615 20.40 -69.35 -14.00
N PRO A 616 21.52 -69.78 -14.64
CA PRO A 616 21.52 -70.98 -15.48
C PRO A 616 21.48 -72.24 -14.58
N GLY A 617 20.34 -72.98 -14.66
CA GLY A 617 20.18 -74.26 -14.03
C GLY A 617 21.08 -75.31 -14.61
N GLN A 618 21.90 -75.92 -13.80
CA GLN A 618 22.59 -77.15 -14.08
C GLN A 618 21.61 -78.33 -14.16
N GLY A 619 21.69 -79.14 -15.20
CA GLY A 619 20.86 -80.29 -15.47
C GLY A 619 21.09 -81.44 -14.51
N ARG A 620 20.03 -82.23 -14.33
CA ARG A 620 20.15 -83.70 -14.09
C ARG A 620 19.00 -84.42 -14.76
N ALA A 621 19.40 -85.37 -15.60
CA ALA A 621 18.59 -86.33 -16.31
C ALA A 621 17.97 -87.39 -15.36
N GLY A 622 16.87 -87.98 -15.75
CA GLY A 622 16.58 -89.34 -15.38
C GLY A 622 15.15 -89.76 -15.14
N ALA A 623 14.60 -90.57 -16.06
CA ALA A 623 13.64 -91.68 -15.91
C ALA A 623 12.16 -91.37 -15.65
N ALA A 624 11.30 -91.45 -16.65
CA ALA A 624 10.63 -92.67 -17.15
C ALA A 624 9.40 -93.12 -16.32
N ALA A 625 8.28 -93.31 -17.06
CA ALA A 625 7.16 -94.25 -16.94
C ALA A 625 5.84 -93.87 -16.26
N HIS A 626 4.91 -93.58 -17.08
CA HIS A 626 3.55 -94.18 -17.30
C HIS A 626 2.66 -94.72 -16.14
N PRO A 627 1.37 -95.01 -16.42
CA PRO A 627 0.15 -94.15 -16.48
C PRO A 627 -1.02 -94.77 -15.62
N GLY A 628 -2.12 -94.11 -15.55
CA GLY A 628 -3.37 -94.76 -15.05
C GLY A 628 -4.40 -93.77 -14.52
N ALA A 629 -5.31 -93.48 -15.34
CA ALA A 629 -6.72 -93.90 -15.40
C ALA A 629 -7.65 -93.30 -14.36
N ALA A 630 -8.61 -92.60 -14.89
CA ALA A 630 -10.05 -92.79 -14.73
C ALA A 630 -10.82 -91.99 -13.68
N ALA A 631 -11.62 -91.08 -14.16
CA ALA A 631 -13.11 -91.07 -14.07
C ALA A 631 -13.76 -90.73 -12.74
N GLY A 632 -14.66 -89.79 -12.82
CA GLY A 632 -15.69 -89.64 -11.80
C GLY A 632 -16.44 -88.30 -11.91
N ALA A 633 -17.41 -88.27 -12.81
CA ALA A 633 -18.46 -87.27 -12.90
C ALA A 633 -19.39 -87.22 -11.69
N ARG A 634 -20.00 -86.07 -11.44
CA ARG A 634 -21.44 -85.84 -11.17
C ARG A 634 -21.59 -84.48 -10.47
N THR A 635 -22.19 -83.50 -11.17
CA THR A 635 -23.60 -83.08 -11.27
C THR A 635 -24.24 -82.53 -10.02
N ALA A 636 -24.73 -81.31 -10.22
CA ALA A 636 -26.00 -80.75 -9.74
C ALA A 636 -26.04 -80.31 -8.24
N THR A 637 -26.58 -79.18 -7.86
CA THR A 637 -27.85 -78.52 -8.17
C THR A 637 -27.87 -77.20 -7.38
N ALA A 638 -28.43 -76.16 -7.90
CA ALA A 638 -29.06 -75.07 -7.14
C ALA A 638 -30.34 -75.60 -6.46
N PRO A 639 -30.93 -74.95 -5.48
CA PRO A 639 -31.87 -73.87 -5.76
C PRO A 639 -32.07 -72.79 -4.66
N GLU A 640 -32.72 -71.73 -5.13
CA GLU A 640 -33.86 -70.99 -4.56
C GLU A 640 -33.70 -70.04 -3.34
N ALA A 641 -34.12 -68.81 -3.64
CA ALA A 641 -34.62 -67.81 -2.70
C ALA A 641 -35.94 -68.25 -2.03
N PRO A 642 -36.36 -67.60 -0.96
CA PRO A 642 -37.50 -66.72 -1.12
C PRO A 642 -37.47 -65.41 -0.28
N GLU A 643 -38.05 -64.39 -0.92
CA GLU A 643 -39.02 -63.37 -0.49
C GLU A 643 -39.39 -63.25 1.01
N GLY A 644 -39.57 -61.98 1.39
CA GLY A 644 -40.63 -61.67 2.34
C GLY A 644 -40.42 -60.40 3.19
N ARG A 645 -40.88 -59.26 2.70
CA ARG A 645 -41.80 -58.28 3.31
C ARG A 645 -41.49 -57.54 4.62
N VAL A 646 -41.62 -56.22 4.45
CA VAL A 646 -42.43 -55.23 5.23
C VAL A 646 -41.90 -54.73 6.57
N GLY A 647 -41.74 -53.40 6.58
CA GLY A 647 -41.60 -52.55 7.73
C GLY A 647 -41.07 -51.19 7.27
#